data_1af6fa1638a0c78023c8d7ff82c5b892
#
_entry.id   1af6fa1638a0c78023c8d7ff82c5b892
#
_cell.length_a   1.000
_cell.length_b   1.000
_cell.length_c   1.000
_cell.angle_alpha   90.00
_cell.angle_beta   90.00
_cell.angle_gamma   90.00
#
_symmetry.space_group_name_H-M   'P 1'
#
loop_
_entity.id
_entity.type
_entity.pdbx_description
1 polymer ?
#
loop_
_entity_poly.entity_id
_entity_poly.type
_entity_poly.pdbx_seq_one_letter_code
_entity_poly.pdbx_strand_id
1 'polypeptide(L)'
;MPERVTLPSGFSFDRTAANAHVMQPAHTQGVISSRGLEEGTRLKPQIAPAGVTLGFNTDGFVAALNAALADNTAGYVMQLRQHGQPIASAQVNLAKRPSDGSESWSQTVRMHVASVSKLITAIAMTRTLAAHNLPASTKIIAYLPTYWTKGPNIDKITFAQLMTHTSGFRVNGSDMSFPTMKALIGGGVTSANLGVYSYQNTNFGICRILLPVMNGAIAAGTTFPAPTEDQTWDFITVNAYADYVAQHLYTPAGVVGPTLTHPDPDALAYTFPPGAGWSSGDLTTESGGAGWHMSVDDLLDVMGCFRRQSTIMLPAAAQAMLDDGFGIDLIENTNLGKLYNKNGFWVSGAGQTEQSLAYFLPRDMELVVLANSPIGNPGQFFRDVVTNIYVDNIVPEVPVGGWIARHGLTAEKYQEAFNDYVGNHGMQLVDVSGYGNAQPLYAALWVKTANPPAWQARHGLTAAEYQTVFDQLTAQDYHPVLVNGYPTSAGARFACIFERGATGAWVARHGLTADQYQTAFNEFTGQGYALDWVSGYLGNGQDLYAAIWRKDPGIPAWQARHGLTADQYQAFFNEVTAQGYKPVVVCGYSDGAQARYAAIFRRIAGAPEWQARHGLTAADYQATFDQLVAQGYRLELVNGYSVASQDRFAAIWTK
;
A
#
# COMPACT_ATOMS: atom_id res chain seq x y z
N MET A 1 3.82 -16.54 30.78
CA MET A 1 3.74 -15.37 31.68
C MET A 1 3.41 -14.18 30.79
N PRO A 2 2.48 -13.29 31.14
CA PRO A 2 2.19 -12.11 30.36
C PRO A 2 3.46 -11.25 30.22
N GLU A 3 3.69 -10.75 29.04
CA GLU A 3 4.83 -9.87 28.77
C GLU A 3 4.60 -8.52 29.44
N ARG A 4 5.48 -8.16 30.37
CA ARG A 4 5.42 -6.89 31.07
C ARG A 4 6.00 -5.80 30.16
N VAL A 5 5.16 -4.86 29.73
CA VAL A 5 5.60 -3.71 28.91
C VAL A 5 5.91 -2.54 29.85
N THR A 6 7.10 -1.98 29.72
CA THR A 6 7.49 -0.72 30.37
C THR A 6 7.53 0.37 29.31
N LEU A 7 6.74 1.43 29.53
CA LEU A 7 6.71 2.59 28.63
C LEU A 7 7.97 3.44 28.81
N PRO A 8 8.37 4.22 27.78
CA PRO A 8 9.46 5.21 27.92
C PRO A 8 9.25 6.21 29.06
N SER A 9 8.00 6.44 29.47
CA SER A 9 7.64 7.21 30.67
C SER A 9 7.99 6.54 32.00
N GLY A 10 8.52 5.28 31.98
CA GLY A 10 8.80 4.47 33.18
C GLY A 10 7.60 3.73 33.75
N PHE A 11 6.42 3.86 33.13
CA PHE A 11 5.20 3.14 33.51
C PHE A 11 5.19 1.73 32.92
N SER A 12 4.81 0.72 33.72
CA SER A 12 4.78 -0.69 33.29
C SER A 12 3.39 -1.30 33.45
N PHE A 13 2.96 -2.12 32.48
CA PHE A 13 1.71 -2.88 32.55
C PHE A 13 1.82 -4.20 31.77
N ASP A 14 0.94 -5.15 32.09
CA ASP A 14 0.88 -6.45 31.42
C ASP A 14 0.03 -6.36 30.15
N ARG A 15 0.66 -6.53 29.01
CA ARG A 15 0.07 -6.30 27.68
C ARG A 15 -0.67 -7.51 27.10
N THR A 16 -0.33 -8.73 27.47
CA THR A 16 -1.00 -9.96 26.99
C THR A 16 -2.49 -10.00 27.33
N ALA A 17 -2.90 -9.34 28.41
CA ALA A 17 -4.32 -9.16 28.73
C ALA A 17 -5.02 -8.09 27.87
N ALA A 18 -4.26 -7.17 27.27
CA ALA A 18 -4.79 -6.05 26.51
C ALA A 18 -5.39 -6.47 25.15
N ASN A 19 -4.74 -7.41 24.48
CA ASN A 19 -5.15 -7.82 23.12
C ASN A 19 -6.36 -8.76 23.12
N ALA A 20 -6.65 -9.42 24.23
CA ALA A 20 -7.75 -10.40 24.34
C ALA A 20 -9.13 -9.76 24.62
N HIS A 21 -9.20 -8.47 25.00
CA HIS A 21 -10.44 -7.87 25.48
C HIS A 21 -10.94 -6.65 24.69
N VAL A 22 -10.41 -6.37 23.51
CA VAL A 22 -10.63 -5.10 22.81
C VAL A 22 -12.00 -4.98 22.14
N MET A 23 -12.79 -6.05 22.06
CA MET A 23 -14.04 -6.03 21.30
C MET A 23 -15.21 -6.59 22.13
N GLN A 24 -15.61 -5.89 23.17
CA GLN A 24 -16.98 -6.06 23.66
C GLN A 24 -17.82 -4.86 23.28
N PRO A 25 -18.92 -5.05 22.54
CA PRO A 25 -19.85 -3.99 22.24
C PRO A 25 -20.48 -3.48 23.53
N ALA A 26 -20.56 -2.18 23.65
CA ALA A 26 -21.05 -1.50 24.82
C ALA A 26 -22.57 -1.63 25.04
N HIS A 27 -23.32 -2.25 24.14
CA HIS A 27 -24.75 -2.48 24.28
C HIS A 27 -25.16 -3.86 23.72
N THR A 28 -25.10 -4.90 24.55
CA THR A 28 -26.01 -6.01 24.42
C THR A 28 -26.61 -6.32 25.79
N GLN A 29 -27.88 -5.98 25.98
CA GLN A 29 -28.75 -6.77 26.83
C GLN A 29 -28.95 -8.13 26.13
N GLY A 30 -27.95 -8.96 26.17
CA GLY A 30 -27.96 -10.30 25.66
C GLY A 30 -26.64 -10.94 26.11
N VAL A 31 -26.77 -11.87 27.05
CA VAL A 31 -25.65 -12.69 27.55
C VAL A 31 -25.00 -13.39 26.36
N ILE A 32 -23.92 -12.83 25.83
CA ILE A 32 -22.97 -13.62 25.06
C ILE A 32 -22.03 -14.23 26.09
N SER A 33 -22.23 -15.55 26.30
CA SER A 33 -21.36 -16.34 27.14
C SER A 33 -19.91 -16.14 26.69
N SER A 34 -19.05 -15.85 27.64
CA SER A 34 -17.58 -15.86 27.50
C SER A 34 -17.09 -17.28 27.22
N ARG A 35 -17.37 -17.81 26.03
CA ARG A 35 -16.64 -18.97 25.50
C ARG A 35 -15.45 -18.45 24.72
N GLY A 36 -14.29 -18.62 25.34
CA GLY A 36 -12.98 -18.78 24.72
C GLY A 36 -12.73 -17.89 23.50
N LEU A 37 -12.32 -16.64 23.74
CA LEU A 37 -11.45 -15.97 22.80
C LEU A 37 -10.13 -16.75 22.84
N GLU A 38 -10.00 -17.79 22.03
CA GLU A 38 -8.70 -18.36 21.71
C GLU A 38 -7.81 -17.23 21.21
N GLU A 39 -6.58 -17.20 21.72
CA GLU A 39 -5.55 -16.23 21.31
C GLU A 39 -5.57 -16.08 19.79
N GLY A 40 -5.90 -14.87 19.32
CA GLY A 40 -5.79 -14.54 17.90
C GLY A 40 -4.41 -14.96 17.44
N THR A 41 -4.35 -15.62 16.29
CA THR A 41 -3.13 -16.18 15.74
C THR A 41 -2.08 -15.07 15.71
N ARG A 42 -1.09 -15.12 16.63
CA ARG A 42 0.04 -14.18 16.61
C ARG A 42 0.63 -14.22 15.20
N LEU A 43 0.80 -13.06 14.60
CA LEU A 43 1.52 -12.94 13.34
C LEU A 43 2.82 -13.72 13.47
N LYS A 44 3.02 -14.76 12.65
CA LYS A 44 4.29 -15.48 12.63
C LYS A 44 5.34 -14.45 12.22
N PRO A 45 6.41 -14.22 13.02
CA PRO A 45 7.49 -13.35 12.61
C PRO A 45 8.04 -13.90 11.28
N GLN A 46 7.82 -13.19 10.18
CA GLN A 46 8.51 -13.47 8.93
C GLN A 46 9.92 -12.92 9.12
N ILE A 47 10.88 -13.79 9.42
CA ILE A 47 12.29 -13.40 9.49
C ILE A 47 12.74 -13.21 8.05
N ALA A 48 12.96 -11.96 7.65
CA ALA A 48 13.59 -11.67 6.36
C ALA A 48 14.99 -12.32 6.33
N PRO A 49 15.36 -12.99 5.23
CA PRO A 49 16.73 -13.46 5.06
C PRO A 49 17.73 -12.30 5.22
N ALA A 50 18.87 -12.54 5.86
CA ALA A 50 19.89 -11.51 6.08
C ALA A 50 20.32 -10.89 4.73
N GLY A 51 20.29 -9.54 4.65
CA GLY A 51 20.68 -8.78 3.45
C GLY A 51 19.55 -8.51 2.45
N VAL A 52 18.30 -8.92 2.73
CA VAL A 52 17.14 -8.59 1.89
C VAL A 52 16.48 -7.30 2.40
N THR A 53 16.40 -6.29 1.53
CA THR A 53 15.56 -5.11 1.77
C THR A 53 14.10 -5.51 1.52
N LEU A 54 13.20 -5.12 2.43
CA LEU A 54 11.77 -5.40 2.28
C LEU A 54 11.03 -4.15 1.81
N GLY A 55 10.05 -4.33 0.94
CA GLY A 55 9.12 -3.33 0.44
C GLY A 55 7.68 -3.64 0.85
N PHE A 56 6.76 -2.77 0.45
CA PHE A 56 5.32 -2.97 0.62
C PHE A 56 4.64 -3.03 -0.74
N ASN A 57 3.90 -4.12 -0.97
CA ASN A 57 3.12 -4.35 -2.18
C ASN A 57 1.75 -3.67 -2.07
N THR A 58 1.66 -2.42 -2.51
CA THR A 58 0.44 -1.61 -2.42
C THR A 58 -0.73 -2.20 -3.21
N ASP A 59 -0.48 -2.64 -4.44
CA ASP A 59 -1.54 -3.19 -5.31
C ASP A 59 -2.05 -4.54 -4.79
N GLY A 60 -1.14 -5.41 -4.36
CA GLY A 60 -1.49 -6.67 -3.72
C GLY A 60 -2.30 -6.47 -2.44
N PHE A 61 -1.95 -5.48 -1.63
CA PHE A 61 -2.70 -5.10 -0.43
C PHE A 61 -4.14 -4.69 -0.76
N VAL A 62 -4.34 -3.80 -1.74
CA VAL A 62 -5.69 -3.36 -2.16
C VAL A 62 -6.49 -4.51 -2.74
N ALA A 63 -5.88 -5.34 -3.58
CA ALA A 63 -6.55 -6.51 -4.17
C ALA A 63 -6.99 -7.52 -3.09
N ALA A 64 -6.11 -7.83 -2.13
CA ALA A 64 -6.43 -8.74 -1.02
C ALA A 64 -7.50 -8.15 -0.09
N LEU A 65 -7.46 -6.84 0.16
CA LEU A 65 -8.47 -6.16 0.97
C LEU A 65 -9.85 -6.19 0.27
N ASN A 66 -9.89 -5.92 -1.04
CA ASN A 66 -11.11 -6.05 -1.84
C ASN A 66 -11.66 -7.48 -1.79
N ALA A 67 -10.82 -8.48 -1.99
CA ALA A 67 -11.23 -9.89 -1.94
C ALA A 67 -11.79 -10.29 -0.56
N ALA A 68 -11.26 -9.71 0.52
CA ALA A 68 -11.72 -10.02 1.88
C ALA A 68 -13.03 -9.29 2.24
N LEU A 69 -13.26 -8.07 1.76
CA LEU A 69 -14.30 -7.18 2.26
C LEU A 69 -15.45 -6.90 1.29
N ALA A 70 -15.23 -6.93 -0.04
CA ALA A 70 -16.24 -6.48 -1.02
C ALA A 70 -17.56 -7.25 -0.93
N ASP A 71 -17.47 -8.58 -0.84
CA ASP A 71 -18.64 -9.48 -0.74
C ASP A 71 -18.99 -9.84 0.72
N ASN A 72 -18.27 -9.29 1.69
CA ASN A 72 -18.41 -9.60 3.12
C ASN A 72 -18.77 -8.39 3.98
N THR A 73 -19.05 -7.24 3.38
CA THR A 73 -19.51 -6.02 4.06
C THR A 73 -20.63 -5.35 3.27
N ALA A 74 -21.47 -4.55 3.93
CA ALA A 74 -22.45 -3.70 3.25
C ALA A 74 -21.77 -2.65 2.37
N GLY A 75 -20.63 -2.13 2.84
CA GLY A 75 -19.75 -1.24 2.10
C GLY A 75 -18.55 -0.81 2.95
N TYR A 76 -17.47 -0.41 2.28
CA TYR A 76 -16.31 0.16 2.95
C TYR A 76 -15.58 1.16 2.07
N VAL A 77 -14.80 2.01 2.73
CA VAL A 77 -13.90 2.97 2.12
C VAL A 77 -12.55 2.92 2.82
N MET A 78 -11.47 3.04 2.05
CA MET A 78 -10.13 3.13 2.62
C MET A 78 -9.24 4.08 1.81
N GLN A 79 -8.22 4.61 2.48
CA GLN A 79 -7.09 5.26 1.83
C GLN A 79 -5.81 4.97 2.62
N LEU A 80 -4.75 4.66 1.87
CA LEU A 80 -3.38 4.54 2.35
C LEU A 80 -2.59 5.74 1.82
N ARG A 81 -1.94 6.47 2.72
CA ARG A 81 -1.03 7.57 2.37
C ARG A 81 0.40 7.21 2.76
N GLN A 82 1.35 7.72 2.01
CA GLN A 82 2.77 7.72 2.37
C GLN A 82 3.33 9.14 2.26
N HIS A 83 4.05 9.58 3.27
CA HIS A 83 4.55 10.98 3.37
C HIS A 83 3.42 12.01 3.17
N GLY A 84 2.19 11.68 3.62
CA GLY A 84 1.00 12.50 3.47
C GLY A 84 0.35 12.45 2.08
N GLN A 85 0.92 11.74 1.10
CA GLN A 85 0.37 11.63 -0.24
C GLN A 85 -0.40 10.31 -0.42
N PRO A 86 -1.59 10.32 -1.04
CA PRO A 86 -2.31 9.10 -1.34
C PRO A 86 -1.50 8.18 -2.27
N ILE A 87 -1.33 6.92 -1.88
CA ILE A 87 -0.70 5.88 -2.71
C ILE A 87 -1.67 4.76 -3.07
N ALA A 88 -2.76 4.60 -2.33
CA ALA A 88 -3.84 3.69 -2.66
C ALA A 88 -5.16 4.14 -2.04
N SER A 89 -6.27 3.81 -2.69
CA SER A 89 -7.63 4.00 -2.17
C SER A 89 -8.57 2.94 -2.71
N ALA A 90 -9.61 2.61 -1.95
CA ALA A 90 -10.72 1.79 -2.40
C ALA A 90 -12.05 2.35 -1.85
N GLN A 91 -13.10 2.24 -2.67
CA GLN A 91 -14.48 2.60 -2.35
C GLN A 91 -15.35 1.50 -2.90
N VAL A 92 -15.97 0.76 -2.02
CA VAL A 92 -16.69 -0.45 -2.41
C VAL A 92 -18.11 -0.42 -1.83
N ASN A 93 -19.08 -0.72 -2.67
CA ASN A 93 -20.49 -0.70 -2.36
C ASN A 93 -20.95 0.71 -1.92
N LEU A 94 -21.94 0.80 -1.03
CA LEU A 94 -22.64 2.03 -0.74
C LEU A 94 -22.51 2.45 0.74
N ALA A 95 -22.36 3.74 0.96
CA ALA A 95 -22.47 4.38 2.26
C ALA A 95 -23.93 4.43 2.76
N LYS A 96 -24.89 4.63 1.82
CA LYS A 96 -26.33 4.44 2.03
C LYS A 96 -26.92 3.63 0.90
N ARG A 97 -27.75 2.66 1.24
CA ARG A 97 -28.47 1.82 0.26
C ARG A 97 -29.59 2.62 -0.42
N PRO A 98 -30.08 2.16 -1.59
CA PRO A 98 -31.17 2.84 -2.31
C PRO A 98 -32.44 3.06 -1.46
N SER A 99 -32.76 2.14 -0.55
CA SER A 99 -33.87 2.29 0.40
C SER A 99 -33.70 3.45 1.38
N ASP A 100 -32.47 3.90 1.59
CA ASP A 100 -32.09 4.85 2.64
C ASP A 100 -31.53 6.17 2.06
N GLY A 101 -31.71 6.42 0.75
CA GLY A 101 -31.29 7.65 0.07
C GLY A 101 -30.08 7.53 -0.85
N SER A 102 -29.57 6.33 -1.09
CA SER A 102 -28.49 5.99 -2.06
C SER A 102 -27.29 6.95 -2.07
N GLU A 103 -26.28 6.63 -1.29
CA GLU A 103 -25.01 7.36 -1.22
C GLU A 103 -23.86 6.40 -1.54
N SER A 104 -22.99 6.79 -2.47
CA SER A 104 -21.74 6.06 -2.74
C SER A 104 -20.68 6.43 -1.72
N TRP A 105 -19.83 5.48 -1.34
CA TRP A 105 -18.65 5.82 -0.57
C TRP A 105 -17.73 6.77 -1.35
N SER A 106 -17.19 7.74 -0.64
CA SER A 106 -16.03 8.54 -1.04
C SER A 106 -15.14 8.76 0.18
N GLN A 107 -13.91 9.27 -0.02
CA GLN A 107 -13.00 9.58 1.07
C GLN A 107 -13.52 10.69 1.98
N THR A 108 -14.52 11.47 1.54
CA THR A 108 -15.11 12.60 2.27
C THR A 108 -16.45 12.28 2.93
N VAL A 109 -17.05 11.12 2.64
CA VAL A 109 -18.26 10.66 3.34
C VAL A 109 -17.91 10.31 4.77
N ARG A 110 -18.63 10.91 5.72
CA ARG A 110 -18.41 10.71 7.14
C ARG A 110 -19.19 9.53 7.68
N MET A 111 -18.66 8.96 8.74
CA MET A 111 -19.30 7.92 9.55
C MET A 111 -18.88 8.13 11.02
N HIS A 112 -19.69 7.69 11.94
CA HIS A 112 -19.26 7.59 13.33
C HIS A 112 -18.04 6.68 13.45
N VAL A 113 -16.92 7.22 13.92
CA VAL A 113 -15.65 6.47 13.99
C VAL A 113 -15.47 5.72 15.30
N ALA A 114 -16.51 5.65 16.10
CA ALA A 114 -16.54 4.91 17.36
C ALA A 114 -15.29 5.20 18.21
N SER A 115 -14.63 4.16 18.70
CA SER A 115 -13.46 4.29 19.59
C SER A 115 -12.20 4.85 18.93
N VAL A 116 -12.16 5.10 17.62
CA VAL A 116 -11.08 5.91 17.01
C VAL A 116 -11.09 7.34 17.57
N SER A 117 -12.24 7.82 18.07
CA SER A 117 -12.34 9.07 18.83
C SER A 117 -11.39 9.15 20.03
N LYS A 118 -10.98 8.01 20.61
CA LYS A 118 -10.01 7.96 21.71
C LYS A 118 -8.61 8.38 21.28
N LEU A 119 -8.23 8.12 20.02
CA LEU A 119 -6.98 8.62 19.45
C LEU A 119 -6.99 10.17 19.42
N ILE A 120 -8.09 10.76 18.97
CA ILE A 120 -8.27 12.22 18.95
C ILE A 120 -8.13 12.81 20.37
N THR A 121 -8.81 12.18 21.35
CA THR A 121 -8.74 12.60 22.75
C THR A 121 -7.34 12.43 23.34
N ALA A 122 -6.64 11.35 23.03
CA ALA A 122 -5.28 11.12 23.50
C ALA A 122 -4.29 12.15 22.94
N ILE A 123 -4.43 12.52 21.66
CA ILE A 123 -3.63 13.58 21.03
C ILE A 123 -3.91 14.92 21.74
N ALA A 124 -5.19 15.28 21.94
CA ALA A 124 -5.58 16.50 22.63
C ALA A 124 -5.03 16.55 24.07
N MET A 125 -5.15 15.46 24.81
CA MET A 125 -4.68 15.36 26.19
C MET A 125 -3.14 15.44 26.27
N THR A 126 -2.43 14.71 25.40
CA THR A 126 -0.95 14.75 25.36
C THR A 126 -0.44 16.14 25.01
N ARG A 127 -1.09 16.80 24.04
CA ARG A 127 -0.79 18.19 23.70
C ARG A 127 -1.01 19.14 24.90
N THR A 128 -2.11 18.98 25.62
CA THR A 128 -2.42 19.78 26.81
C THR A 128 -1.39 19.57 27.89
N LEU A 129 -1.03 18.32 28.19
CA LEU A 129 0.03 18.01 29.18
C LEU A 129 1.36 18.68 28.80
N ALA A 130 1.75 18.60 27.54
CA ALA A 130 2.98 19.25 27.05
C ALA A 130 2.92 20.76 27.16
N ALA A 131 1.79 21.40 26.83
CA ALA A 131 1.60 22.85 26.94
C ALA A 131 1.72 23.38 28.39
N HIS A 132 1.37 22.55 29.36
CA HIS A 132 1.51 22.85 30.78
C HIS A 132 2.80 22.32 31.42
N ASN A 133 3.73 21.76 30.65
CA ASN A 133 4.97 21.11 31.11
C ASN A 133 4.70 19.99 32.14
N LEU A 134 3.62 19.22 31.96
CA LEU A 134 3.21 18.15 32.85
C LEU A 134 3.54 16.78 32.23
N PRO A 135 4.19 15.86 32.95
CA PRO A 135 4.35 14.50 32.48
C PRO A 135 3.02 13.73 32.55
N ALA A 136 2.85 12.71 31.71
CA ALA A 136 1.64 11.89 31.71
C ALA A 136 1.46 11.08 33.03
N SER A 137 2.50 10.99 33.86
CA SER A 137 2.43 10.45 35.23
C SER A 137 1.77 11.39 36.26
N THR A 138 1.41 12.61 35.84
CA THR A 138 0.67 13.58 36.68
C THR A 138 -0.65 12.96 37.16
N LYS A 139 -0.99 13.19 38.44
CA LYS A 139 -2.22 12.69 39.04
C LYS A 139 -3.43 13.50 38.60
N ILE A 140 -4.53 12.81 38.25
CA ILE A 140 -5.75 13.44 37.76
C ILE A 140 -6.52 14.20 38.86
N ILE A 141 -6.30 13.85 40.12
CA ILE A 141 -7.11 14.31 41.26
C ILE A 141 -7.18 15.84 41.37
N ALA A 142 -6.11 16.56 41.01
CA ALA A 142 -6.05 18.02 41.07
C ALA A 142 -6.97 18.73 40.05
N TYR A 143 -7.41 18.00 39.01
CA TYR A 143 -8.21 18.55 37.92
C TYR A 143 -9.67 18.06 37.95
N LEU A 144 -10.02 17.18 38.90
CA LEU A 144 -11.39 16.73 39.09
C LEU A 144 -12.25 17.83 39.76
N PRO A 145 -13.53 17.96 39.40
CA PRO A 145 -14.42 18.90 40.10
C PRO A 145 -14.36 18.73 41.62
N THR A 146 -14.15 19.83 42.36
CA THR A 146 -13.90 19.74 43.81
C THR A 146 -15.08 19.20 44.58
N TYR A 147 -16.31 19.46 44.12
CA TYR A 147 -17.54 18.98 44.75
C TYR A 147 -17.81 17.48 44.55
N TRP A 148 -17.06 16.81 43.70
CA TRP A 148 -17.15 15.35 43.57
C TRP A 148 -16.56 14.66 44.80
N THR A 149 -17.22 13.64 45.30
CA THR A 149 -16.60 12.69 46.25
C THR A 149 -15.50 11.92 45.53
N LYS A 150 -14.34 11.80 46.16
CA LYS A 150 -13.21 11.00 45.66
C LYS A 150 -13.13 9.71 46.45
N GLY A 151 -13.43 8.59 45.79
CA GLY A 151 -13.34 7.25 46.39
C GLY A 151 -11.90 6.74 46.58
N PRO A 152 -11.73 5.52 47.06
CA PRO A 152 -10.41 4.94 47.31
C PRO A 152 -9.50 4.95 46.10
N ASN A 153 -8.22 5.30 46.29
CA ASN A 153 -7.13 5.29 45.31
C ASN A 153 -7.30 6.23 44.09
N ILE A 154 -8.30 7.10 44.05
CA ILE A 154 -8.45 8.13 42.98
C ILE A 154 -7.22 9.04 42.96
N ASP A 155 -6.63 9.32 44.12
CA ASP A 155 -5.39 10.10 44.29
C ASP A 155 -4.16 9.45 43.63
N LYS A 156 -4.24 8.20 43.22
CA LYS A 156 -3.16 7.46 42.60
C LYS A 156 -3.25 7.40 41.08
N ILE A 157 -4.42 7.67 40.49
CA ILE A 157 -4.65 7.57 39.06
C ILE A 157 -3.95 8.70 38.34
N THR A 158 -3.29 8.36 37.21
CA THR A 158 -2.56 9.29 36.34
C THR A 158 -3.24 9.44 34.97
N PHE A 159 -2.89 10.50 34.23
CA PHE A 159 -3.32 10.67 32.83
C PHE A 159 -2.85 9.48 31.95
N ALA A 160 -1.61 9.00 32.12
CA ALA A 160 -1.12 7.81 31.41
C ALA A 160 -2.04 6.60 31.66
N GLN A 161 -2.45 6.37 32.89
CA GLN A 161 -3.31 5.24 33.24
C GLN A 161 -4.73 5.36 32.64
N LEU A 162 -5.27 6.55 32.46
CA LEU A 162 -6.50 6.73 31.71
C LEU A 162 -6.29 6.37 30.23
N MET A 163 -5.27 6.95 29.58
CA MET A 163 -5.02 6.80 28.16
C MET A 163 -4.54 5.39 27.74
N THR A 164 -4.06 4.57 28.70
CA THR A 164 -3.65 3.17 28.51
C THR A 164 -4.63 2.14 29.06
N HIS A 165 -5.81 2.57 29.53
CA HIS A 165 -6.80 1.69 30.16
C HIS A 165 -6.30 0.91 31.38
N THR A 166 -5.38 1.50 32.17
CA THR A 166 -4.79 0.89 33.38
C THR A 166 -5.16 1.63 34.67
N SER A 167 -6.18 2.48 34.61
CA SER A 167 -6.69 3.27 35.75
C SER A 167 -7.23 2.43 36.91
N GLY A 168 -7.65 1.20 36.63
CA GLY A 168 -8.28 0.30 37.61
C GLY A 168 -9.80 0.37 37.62
N PHE A 169 -10.42 1.25 36.85
CA PHE A 169 -11.88 1.26 36.71
C PHE A 169 -12.39 -0.06 36.11
N ARG A 170 -13.56 -0.50 36.61
CA ARG A 170 -14.26 -1.69 36.13
C ARG A 170 -15.76 -1.38 36.13
N VAL A 171 -16.30 -1.05 34.95
CA VAL A 171 -17.72 -0.75 34.79
C VAL A 171 -18.30 -1.57 33.67
N ASN A 172 -19.58 -1.89 33.78
CA ASN A 172 -20.34 -2.53 32.73
C ASN A 172 -21.05 -1.43 31.92
N GLY A 173 -20.81 -1.39 30.61
CA GLY A 173 -21.47 -0.46 29.71
C GLY A 173 -20.56 0.62 29.11
N SER A 174 -21.14 1.47 28.26
CA SER A 174 -20.46 2.53 27.51
C SER A 174 -20.82 3.93 27.98
N ASP A 175 -21.75 4.08 28.92
CA ASP A 175 -22.23 5.38 29.38
C ASP A 175 -21.09 6.24 29.92
N MET A 176 -20.84 7.37 29.25
CA MET A 176 -19.83 8.36 29.61
C MET A 176 -20.47 9.69 30.01
N SER A 177 -21.75 9.68 30.38
CA SER A 177 -22.43 10.84 30.92
C SER A 177 -21.74 11.37 32.17
N PHE A 178 -21.87 12.66 32.41
CA PHE A 178 -21.25 13.33 33.56
C PHE A 178 -21.64 12.69 34.91
N PRO A 179 -22.93 12.31 35.17
CA PRO A 179 -23.32 11.63 36.39
C PRO A 179 -22.61 10.26 36.55
N THR A 180 -22.45 9.51 35.46
CA THR A 180 -21.74 8.23 35.48
C THR A 180 -20.26 8.43 35.83
N MET A 181 -19.59 9.43 35.24
CA MET A 181 -18.20 9.76 35.59
C MET A 181 -18.05 10.18 37.04
N LYS A 182 -18.99 11.01 37.56
CA LYS A 182 -19.03 11.42 38.97
C LYS A 182 -19.19 10.22 39.90
N ALA A 183 -20.12 9.30 39.60
CA ALA A 183 -20.36 8.10 40.40
C ALA A 183 -19.14 7.18 40.40
N LEU A 184 -18.47 7.01 39.23
CA LEU A 184 -17.26 6.22 39.06
C LEU A 184 -16.10 6.75 39.94
N ILE A 185 -15.88 8.05 39.91
CA ILE A 185 -14.87 8.71 40.76
C ILE A 185 -15.23 8.54 42.24
N GLY A 186 -16.53 8.65 42.58
CA GLY A 186 -17.03 8.46 43.95
C GLY A 186 -16.85 7.02 44.48
N GLY A 187 -16.96 6.02 43.59
CA GLY A 187 -16.74 4.63 43.93
C GLY A 187 -15.26 4.27 44.08
N GLY A 188 -14.37 4.97 43.42
CA GLY A 188 -12.93 4.73 43.43
C GLY A 188 -12.51 3.44 42.74
N VAL A 189 -11.26 3.02 42.99
CA VAL A 189 -10.67 1.79 42.42
C VAL A 189 -10.01 0.96 43.53
N THR A 190 -9.97 -0.36 43.34
CA THR A 190 -9.25 -1.22 44.28
C THR A 190 -7.75 -1.19 43.98
N SER A 191 -6.90 -1.43 45.02
CA SER A 191 -5.45 -1.54 44.82
C SER A 191 -5.06 -2.71 43.90
N ALA A 192 -5.88 -3.75 43.83
CA ALA A 192 -5.66 -4.91 42.97
C ALA A 192 -5.92 -4.59 41.47
N ASN A 193 -6.79 -3.63 41.18
CA ASN A 193 -7.14 -3.24 39.80
C ASN A 193 -6.26 -2.09 39.28
N LEU A 194 -5.70 -1.28 40.18
CA LEU A 194 -4.86 -0.15 39.80
C LEU A 194 -3.59 -0.62 39.04
N GLY A 195 -3.35 -0.10 37.87
CA GLY A 195 -2.25 -0.52 36.99
C GLY A 195 -2.56 -1.77 36.13
N VAL A 196 -3.71 -2.41 36.33
CA VAL A 196 -4.12 -3.58 35.55
C VAL A 196 -4.97 -3.13 34.36
N TYR A 197 -4.60 -3.59 33.17
CA TYR A 197 -5.33 -3.26 31.94
C TYR A 197 -6.79 -3.74 31.99
N SER A 198 -7.68 -2.84 31.64
CA SER A 198 -9.07 -3.15 31.31
C SER A 198 -9.62 -2.06 30.42
N TYR A 199 -10.02 -2.43 29.23
CA TYR A 199 -10.62 -1.47 28.30
C TYR A 199 -11.89 -0.88 28.91
N GLN A 200 -11.91 0.44 29.05
CA GLN A 200 -13.03 1.18 29.65
C GLN A 200 -13.25 2.50 28.88
N ASN A 201 -14.44 2.68 28.31
CA ASN A 201 -14.81 3.94 27.65
C ASN A 201 -14.73 5.13 28.61
N THR A 202 -15.12 4.92 29.86
CA THR A 202 -15.13 5.89 30.95
C THR A 202 -13.78 6.56 31.22
N ASN A 203 -12.64 5.88 30.92
CA ASN A 203 -11.32 6.51 31.01
C ASN A 203 -11.23 7.77 30.14
N PHE A 204 -11.77 7.71 28.94
CA PHE A 204 -11.76 8.81 27.98
C PHE A 204 -12.91 9.79 28.20
N GLY A 205 -14.04 9.33 28.74
CA GLY A 205 -15.09 10.20 29.28
C GLY A 205 -14.57 11.12 30.39
N ILE A 206 -13.71 10.57 31.29
CA ILE A 206 -13.03 11.39 32.30
C ILE A 206 -12.04 12.36 31.64
N CYS A 207 -11.25 11.94 30.64
CA CYS A 207 -10.34 12.84 29.90
C CYS A 207 -11.10 14.03 29.31
N ARG A 208 -12.32 13.83 28.78
CA ARG A 208 -13.19 14.91 28.29
C ARG A 208 -13.46 15.96 29.33
N ILE A 209 -13.66 15.56 30.59
CA ILE A 209 -13.93 16.48 31.71
C ILE A 209 -12.65 17.18 32.17
N LEU A 210 -11.53 16.44 32.23
CA LEU A 210 -10.24 16.97 32.71
C LEU A 210 -9.62 18.00 31.76
N LEU A 211 -9.74 17.78 30.45
CA LEU A 211 -9.13 18.64 29.44
C LEU A 211 -9.61 20.11 29.52
N PRO A 212 -10.92 20.43 29.61
CA PRO A 212 -11.41 21.78 29.83
C PRO A 212 -10.92 22.40 31.13
N VAL A 213 -10.83 21.64 32.21
CA VAL A 213 -10.31 22.13 33.49
C VAL A 213 -8.82 22.49 33.37
N MET A 214 -8.03 21.67 32.73
CA MET A 214 -6.60 21.93 32.50
C MET A 214 -6.36 23.17 31.64
N ASN A 215 -7.21 23.41 30.65
CA ASN A 215 -7.10 24.56 29.75
C ASN A 215 -7.83 25.83 30.26
N GLY A 216 -8.40 25.78 31.46
CA GLY A 216 -8.97 26.94 32.11
C GLY A 216 -10.37 27.33 31.60
N ALA A 217 -11.03 26.51 30.81
CA ALA A 217 -12.41 26.72 30.37
C ALA A 217 -13.41 26.71 31.56
N ILE A 218 -13.08 25.91 32.58
CA ILE A 218 -13.80 25.89 33.86
C ILE A 218 -12.82 25.56 35.00
N ALA A 219 -12.88 26.27 36.11
CA ALA A 219 -12.03 25.93 37.27
C ALA A 219 -12.59 24.72 38.04
N ALA A 220 -11.72 23.82 38.53
CA ALA A 220 -12.12 22.64 39.29
C ALA A 220 -13.01 22.96 40.51
N GLY A 221 -12.84 24.14 41.10
CA GLY A 221 -13.63 24.62 42.24
C GLY A 221 -14.94 25.34 41.90
N THR A 222 -15.29 25.43 40.62
CA THR A 222 -16.54 26.07 40.21
C THR A 222 -17.75 25.27 40.70
N THR A 223 -18.76 25.97 41.21
CA THR A 223 -20.02 25.37 41.65
C THR A 223 -21.19 26.09 40.98
N PHE A 224 -22.29 25.37 40.79
CA PHE A 224 -23.53 25.89 40.23
C PHE A 224 -24.71 25.55 41.15
N PRO A 225 -25.84 26.27 41.04
CA PRO A 225 -27.02 25.99 41.87
C PRO A 225 -27.55 24.55 41.64
N ALA A 226 -27.85 23.84 42.72
CA ALA A 226 -28.57 22.58 42.63
C ALA A 226 -30.04 22.83 42.17
N PRO A 227 -30.65 21.93 41.35
CA PRO A 227 -30.18 20.60 40.96
C PRO A 227 -29.42 20.59 39.62
N THR A 228 -29.10 21.72 39.00
CA THR A 228 -28.55 21.82 37.63
C THR A 228 -27.02 21.75 37.58
N GLU A 229 -26.33 21.59 38.70
CA GLU A 229 -24.86 21.62 38.76
C GLU A 229 -24.20 20.62 37.82
N ASP A 230 -24.56 19.35 37.88
CA ASP A 230 -24.00 18.32 37.02
C ASP A 230 -24.31 18.56 35.55
N GLN A 231 -25.52 19.01 35.20
CA GLN A 231 -25.92 19.34 33.83
C GLN A 231 -25.13 20.53 33.29
N THR A 232 -24.88 21.53 34.09
CA THR A 232 -24.10 22.71 33.68
C THR A 232 -22.63 22.35 33.46
N TRP A 233 -22.06 21.55 34.37
CA TRP A 233 -20.72 21.01 34.18
C TRP A 233 -20.60 20.19 32.91
N ASP A 234 -21.54 19.27 32.65
CA ASP A 234 -21.55 18.45 31.46
C ASP A 234 -21.59 19.29 30.19
N PHE A 235 -22.55 20.24 30.12
CA PHE A 235 -22.68 21.15 28.98
C PHE A 235 -21.38 21.94 28.72
N ILE A 236 -20.77 22.51 29.75
CA ILE A 236 -19.54 23.30 29.61
C ILE A 236 -18.38 22.38 29.15
N THR A 237 -18.22 21.23 29.78
CA THR A 237 -17.08 20.36 29.49
C THR A 237 -17.18 19.69 28.13
N VAL A 238 -18.37 19.35 27.66
CA VAL A 238 -18.58 18.80 26.28
C VAL A 238 -18.22 19.85 25.24
N ASN A 239 -18.78 21.07 25.37
CA ASN A 239 -18.52 22.12 24.38
C ASN A 239 -17.05 22.55 24.39
N ALA A 240 -16.47 22.79 25.56
CA ALA A 240 -15.06 23.17 25.66
C ALA A 240 -14.09 22.07 25.17
N TYR A 241 -14.44 20.78 25.34
CA TYR A 241 -13.69 19.67 24.74
C TYR A 241 -13.79 19.69 23.20
N ALA A 242 -15.00 19.86 22.66
CA ALA A 242 -15.20 19.89 21.22
C ALA A 242 -14.48 21.10 20.58
N ASP A 243 -14.62 22.28 21.20
CA ASP A 243 -13.93 23.51 20.77
C ASP A 243 -12.41 23.35 20.79
N TYR A 244 -11.88 22.76 21.86
CA TYR A 244 -10.43 22.50 21.97
C TYR A 244 -9.94 21.59 20.86
N VAL A 245 -10.63 20.48 20.59
CA VAL A 245 -10.28 19.54 19.51
C VAL A 245 -10.35 20.25 18.16
N ALA A 246 -11.43 20.99 17.90
CA ALA A 246 -11.59 21.74 16.66
C ALA A 246 -10.46 22.76 16.45
N GLN A 247 -10.14 23.55 17.48
CA GLN A 247 -9.14 24.61 17.40
C GLN A 247 -7.70 24.06 17.29
N HIS A 248 -7.38 23.00 18.02
CA HIS A 248 -6.00 22.56 18.20
C HIS A 248 -5.60 21.31 17.42
N LEU A 249 -6.57 20.55 16.89
CA LEU A 249 -6.32 19.38 16.09
C LEU A 249 -6.87 19.54 14.67
N TYR A 250 -8.15 19.89 14.53
CA TYR A 250 -8.79 19.95 13.21
C TYR A 250 -8.34 21.16 12.40
N THR A 251 -8.40 22.35 12.96
CA THR A 251 -7.97 23.57 12.27
C THR A 251 -6.51 23.51 11.79
N PRO A 252 -5.52 23.08 12.62
CA PRO A 252 -4.14 22.90 12.15
C PRO A 252 -3.99 21.84 11.05
N ALA A 253 -4.85 20.83 11.02
CA ALA A 253 -4.87 19.79 10.00
C ALA A 253 -5.66 20.19 8.74
N GLY A 254 -6.29 21.37 8.72
CA GLY A 254 -7.15 21.81 7.61
C GLY A 254 -8.51 21.11 7.55
N VAL A 255 -8.90 20.43 8.63
CA VAL A 255 -10.14 19.66 8.73
C VAL A 255 -11.27 20.55 9.23
N VAL A 256 -12.39 20.52 8.52
CA VAL A 256 -13.59 21.30 8.86
C VAL A 256 -14.80 20.38 8.85
N GLY A 257 -15.59 20.42 9.93
CA GLY A 257 -16.89 19.80 9.97
C GLY A 257 -17.06 18.44 10.66
N PRO A 258 -16.02 17.77 11.27
CA PRO A 258 -16.33 16.67 12.18
C PRO A 258 -17.27 17.11 13.30
N THR A 259 -18.27 16.27 13.60
CA THR A 259 -19.30 16.56 14.59
C THR A 259 -19.44 15.40 15.57
N LEU A 260 -20.10 15.67 16.72
CA LEU A 260 -20.52 14.65 17.69
C LEU A 260 -21.95 14.18 17.44
N THR A 261 -22.62 14.76 16.46
CA THR A 261 -23.95 14.39 16.00
C THR A 261 -23.88 13.90 14.57
N HIS A 262 -24.85 13.10 14.16
CA HIS A 262 -24.93 12.59 12.79
C HIS A 262 -25.04 13.74 11.78
N PRO A 263 -24.02 13.97 10.92
CA PRO A 263 -24.10 14.99 9.88
C PRO A 263 -24.96 14.52 8.70
N ASP A 264 -25.32 15.43 7.79
CA ASP A 264 -25.96 15.11 6.52
C ASP A 264 -25.14 15.72 5.37
N PRO A 265 -24.64 14.98 4.38
CA PRO A 265 -24.76 13.53 4.21
C PRO A 265 -23.77 12.75 5.09
N ASP A 266 -24.18 11.57 5.57
CA ASP A 266 -23.34 10.65 6.32
C ASP A 266 -23.69 9.20 5.99
N ALA A 267 -22.77 8.25 6.23
CA ALA A 267 -23.03 6.83 6.04
C ALA A 267 -24.01 6.30 7.09
N LEU A 268 -24.82 5.32 6.72
CA LEU A 268 -25.64 4.56 7.65
C LEU A 268 -25.01 3.20 7.93
N ALA A 269 -25.17 2.73 9.16
CA ALA A 269 -24.75 1.40 9.55
C ALA A 269 -25.79 0.32 9.14
N TYR A 270 -25.31 -0.86 8.81
CA TYR A 270 -26.10 -2.00 8.39
C TYR A 270 -25.71 -3.26 9.15
N THR A 271 -26.61 -4.26 9.14
CA THR A 271 -26.25 -5.65 9.43
C THR A 271 -25.51 -6.27 8.23
N PHE A 272 -25.02 -7.48 8.36
CA PHE A 272 -24.59 -8.28 7.22
C PHE A 272 -25.23 -9.68 7.26
N PRO A 273 -25.94 -10.13 6.21
CA PRO A 273 -26.34 -9.36 5.02
C PRO A 273 -27.09 -8.07 5.34
N PRO A 274 -26.99 -7.03 4.44
CA PRO A 274 -27.52 -5.72 4.76
C PRO A 274 -29.04 -5.67 4.87
N GLY A 275 -29.54 -5.23 6.03
CA GLY A 275 -30.95 -4.91 6.32
C GLY A 275 -31.26 -3.41 6.13
N ALA A 276 -32.11 -2.86 7.02
CA ALA A 276 -32.39 -1.42 7.10
C ALA A 276 -31.20 -0.65 7.65
N GLY A 277 -30.97 0.56 7.14
CA GLY A 277 -29.94 1.47 7.64
C GLY A 277 -30.28 1.98 9.04
N TRP A 278 -29.24 2.29 9.80
CA TRP A 278 -29.32 2.83 11.15
C TRP A 278 -28.28 3.94 11.34
N SER A 279 -28.67 5.01 12.04
CA SER A 279 -27.80 6.09 12.46
C SER A 279 -27.52 5.99 13.96
N SER A 280 -26.27 6.17 14.37
CA SER A 280 -25.87 6.27 15.77
C SER A 280 -26.38 7.55 16.46
N GLY A 281 -26.80 8.56 15.70
CA GLY A 281 -27.48 9.75 16.17
C GLY A 281 -26.61 10.75 16.90
N ASP A 282 -27.14 11.33 18.00
CA ASP A 282 -26.42 12.26 18.86
C ASP A 282 -25.57 11.49 19.87
N LEU A 283 -24.25 11.61 19.78
CA LEU A 283 -23.25 10.99 20.63
C LEU A 283 -22.47 12.00 21.47
N THR A 284 -23.07 13.17 21.72
CA THR A 284 -22.47 14.26 22.50
C THR A 284 -22.06 13.80 23.90
N THR A 285 -22.88 12.97 24.55
CA THR A 285 -22.60 12.41 25.87
C THR A 285 -21.49 11.36 25.86
N GLU A 286 -21.21 10.75 24.70
CA GLU A 286 -20.14 9.78 24.51
C GLU A 286 -18.80 10.42 24.12
N SER A 287 -18.76 11.76 24.05
CA SER A 287 -17.55 12.50 23.66
C SER A 287 -16.36 12.18 24.57
N GLY A 288 -15.18 12.23 23.98
CA GLY A 288 -13.94 11.76 24.61
C GLY A 288 -13.63 10.29 24.30
N GLY A 289 -14.57 9.38 24.52
CA GLY A 289 -14.39 7.95 24.26
C GLY A 289 -14.91 7.45 22.92
N ALA A 290 -15.92 8.15 22.37
CA ALA A 290 -16.55 7.91 21.09
C ALA A 290 -17.14 9.24 20.55
N GLY A 291 -18.05 9.16 19.59
CA GLY A 291 -18.95 10.24 19.19
C GLY A 291 -18.52 11.02 17.96
N TRP A 292 -17.25 11.09 17.61
CA TRP A 292 -16.85 11.81 16.41
C TRP A 292 -17.33 11.12 15.13
N HIS A 293 -17.92 11.90 14.23
CA HIS A 293 -18.24 11.54 12.86
C HIS A 293 -17.18 12.16 11.95
N MET A 294 -16.39 11.30 11.29
CA MET A 294 -15.24 11.71 10.49
C MET A 294 -15.17 10.87 9.20
N SER A 295 -14.63 11.46 8.16
CA SER A 295 -14.29 10.76 6.92
C SER A 295 -12.89 10.16 6.99
N VAL A 296 -12.54 9.38 5.95
CA VAL A 296 -11.18 8.86 5.78
C VAL A 296 -10.18 10.00 5.65
N ASP A 297 -10.52 11.04 4.85
CA ASP A 297 -9.65 12.19 4.67
C ASP A 297 -9.49 12.98 5.96
N ASP A 298 -10.58 13.27 6.71
CA ASP A 298 -10.52 13.96 8.00
C ASP A 298 -9.52 13.27 8.96
N LEU A 299 -9.63 11.95 9.10
CA LEU A 299 -8.74 11.17 9.97
C LEU A 299 -7.29 11.21 9.50
N LEU A 300 -7.04 10.98 8.21
CA LEU A 300 -5.68 10.97 7.64
C LEU A 300 -5.02 12.35 7.71
N ASP A 301 -5.77 13.43 7.54
CA ASP A 301 -5.26 14.79 7.67
C ASP A 301 -4.83 15.08 9.11
N VAL A 302 -5.65 14.72 10.10
CA VAL A 302 -5.28 14.85 11.53
C VAL A 302 -4.08 13.96 11.86
N MET A 303 -4.07 12.70 11.44
CA MET A 303 -2.99 11.75 11.70
C MET A 303 -1.67 12.21 11.06
N GLY A 304 -1.73 12.69 9.82
CA GLY A 304 -0.58 13.20 9.11
C GLY A 304 -0.02 14.48 9.71
N CYS A 305 -0.90 15.41 10.09
CA CYS A 305 -0.52 16.63 10.79
C CYS A 305 0.12 16.32 12.16
N PHE A 306 -0.50 15.43 12.94
CA PHE A 306 0.02 14.95 14.23
C PHE A 306 1.41 14.34 14.11
N ARG A 307 1.62 13.48 13.12
CA ARG A 307 2.86 12.71 12.98
C ARG A 307 4.03 13.55 12.43
N ARG A 308 3.77 14.44 11.47
CA ARG A 308 4.81 15.11 10.68
C ARG A 308 4.98 16.59 10.93
N GLN A 309 3.93 17.27 11.41
CA GLN A 309 3.93 18.72 11.52
C GLN A 309 3.97 19.15 12.99
N SER A 310 4.78 20.16 13.28
CA SER A 310 4.88 20.69 14.65
C SER A 310 3.67 21.53 15.09
N THR A 311 2.64 21.66 14.29
CA THR A 311 1.46 22.50 14.57
C THR A 311 0.55 21.90 15.65
N ILE A 312 0.40 20.57 15.69
CA ILE A 312 -0.33 19.89 16.78
C ILE A 312 0.64 19.61 17.94
N MET A 313 1.73 18.92 17.67
CA MET A 313 2.84 18.68 18.62
C MET A 313 4.11 18.35 17.85
N LEU A 314 5.27 18.41 18.52
CA LEU A 314 6.55 18.04 17.90
C LEU A 314 6.52 16.56 17.46
N PRO A 315 7.04 16.19 16.28
CA PRO A 315 7.05 14.81 15.80
C PRO A 315 7.67 13.78 16.76
N ALA A 316 8.70 14.19 17.52
CA ALA A 316 9.29 13.33 18.55
C ALA A 316 8.31 13.06 19.72
N ALA A 317 7.49 14.03 20.09
CA ALA A 317 6.45 13.86 21.12
C ALA A 317 5.29 13.01 20.59
N ALA A 318 4.93 13.17 19.32
CA ALA A 318 3.94 12.32 18.66
C ALA A 318 4.40 10.86 18.63
N GLN A 319 5.66 10.60 18.27
CA GLN A 319 6.22 9.26 18.29
C GLN A 319 6.26 8.67 19.71
N ALA A 320 6.65 9.45 20.72
CA ALA A 320 6.63 9.01 22.12
C ALA A 320 5.22 8.65 22.59
N MET A 321 4.20 9.43 22.21
CA MET A 321 2.80 9.13 22.51
C MET A 321 2.37 7.79 21.91
N LEU A 322 2.74 7.51 20.66
CA LEU A 322 2.45 6.24 19.99
C LEU A 322 3.17 5.08 20.68
N ASP A 323 4.45 5.24 21.01
CA ASP A 323 5.25 4.23 21.70
C ASP A 323 4.75 3.94 23.12
N ASP A 324 4.25 4.96 23.83
CA ASP A 324 3.58 4.85 25.14
C ASP A 324 2.19 4.20 25.05
N GLY A 325 1.63 4.06 23.83
CA GLY A 325 0.34 3.42 23.59
C GLY A 325 -0.87 4.27 24.01
N PHE A 326 -0.72 5.60 24.10
CA PHE A 326 -1.83 6.46 24.49
C PHE A 326 -2.91 6.51 23.40
N GLY A 327 -4.10 5.99 23.73
CA GLY A 327 -5.20 5.86 22.79
C GLY A 327 -4.98 4.83 21.68
N ILE A 328 -4.05 3.90 21.84
CA ILE A 328 -3.69 2.85 20.89
C ILE A 328 -4.12 1.48 21.43
N ASP A 329 -4.68 0.64 20.55
CA ASP A 329 -5.13 -0.72 20.90
C ASP A 329 -4.09 -1.80 20.57
N LEU A 330 -3.30 -1.60 19.50
CA LEU A 330 -2.31 -2.57 19.06
C LEU A 330 -1.01 -1.85 18.70
N ILE A 331 0.08 -2.35 19.23
CA ILE A 331 1.43 -2.03 18.77
C ILE A 331 2.09 -3.35 18.39
N GLU A 332 2.44 -3.51 17.12
CA GLU A 332 3.01 -4.74 16.60
C GLU A 332 4.34 -4.46 15.88
N ASN A 333 5.29 -5.38 16.01
CA ASN A 333 6.54 -5.32 15.26
C ASN A 333 6.38 -6.11 13.96
N THR A 334 6.55 -5.43 12.84
CA THR A 334 6.61 -6.04 11.52
C THR A 334 8.03 -6.01 10.98
N ASN A 335 8.27 -6.70 9.88
CA ASN A 335 9.57 -6.66 9.20
C ASN A 335 9.92 -5.29 8.58
N LEU A 336 8.94 -4.37 8.44
CA LEU A 336 9.17 -2.98 8.03
C LEU A 336 9.36 -2.03 9.21
N GLY A 337 9.04 -2.45 10.43
CA GLY A 337 9.07 -1.64 11.65
C GLY A 337 7.78 -1.78 12.46
N LYS A 338 7.62 -0.92 13.48
CA LYS A 338 6.43 -0.92 14.33
C LYS A 338 5.19 -0.35 13.61
N LEU A 339 4.07 -1.01 13.74
CA LEU A 339 2.75 -0.45 13.44
C LEU A 339 2.00 -0.12 14.72
N TYR A 340 1.12 0.86 14.65
CA TYR A 340 0.23 1.28 15.72
C TYR A 340 -1.18 1.34 15.16
N ASN A 341 -2.15 0.75 15.88
CA ASN A 341 -3.54 0.75 15.47
C ASN A 341 -4.45 1.24 16.59
N LYS A 342 -5.42 2.05 16.21
CA LYS A 342 -6.64 2.30 16.96
C LYS A 342 -7.82 1.80 16.17
N ASN A 343 -8.63 0.93 16.75
CA ASN A 343 -9.88 0.47 16.14
C ASN A 343 -11.11 1.05 16.83
N GLY A 344 -12.18 1.18 16.06
CA GLY A 344 -13.51 1.54 16.52
C GLY A 344 -14.54 0.49 16.13
N PHE A 345 -15.46 0.27 17.05
CA PHE A 345 -16.61 -0.63 16.84
C PHE A 345 -17.80 -0.08 17.61
N TRP A 346 -18.91 0.09 16.90
CA TRP A 346 -20.17 0.51 17.50
C TRP A 346 -21.32 -0.30 16.89
N VAL A 347 -22.27 -0.74 17.70
CA VAL A 347 -23.33 -1.62 17.25
C VAL A 347 -24.67 -1.22 17.87
N SER A 348 -25.72 -1.24 17.04
CA SER A 348 -27.09 -1.07 17.49
C SER A 348 -27.64 -2.32 18.17
N GLY A 349 -28.77 -2.19 18.86
CA GLY A 349 -29.47 -3.34 19.43
C GLY A 349 -29.95 -4.38 18.41
N ALA A 350 -30.02 -4.03 17.12
CA ALA A 350 -30.40 -4.90 16.02
C ALA A 350 -29.20 -5.44 15.21
N GLY A 351 -27.97 -5.08 15.60
CA GLY A 351 -26.74 -5.59 14.99
C GLY A 351 -26.20 -4.78 13.81
N GLN A 352 -26.79 -3.61 13.48
CA GLN A 352 -26.14 -2.67 12.55
C GLN A 352 -24.84 -2.18 13.17
N THR A 353 -23.76 -2.12 12.38
CA THR A 353 -22.42 -1.93 12.93
C THR A 353 -21.64 -0.88 12.17
N GLU A 354 -20.97 0.00 12.89
CA GLU A 354 -19.96 0.93 12.41
C GLU A 354 -18.58 0.44 12.84
N GLN A 355 -17.66 0.29 11.91
CA GLN A 355 -16.29 -0.16 12.16
C GLN A 355 -15.29 0.82 11.55
N SER A 356 -14.27 1.16 12.30
CA SER A 356 -13.22 2.07 11.86
C SER A 356 -11.84 1.57 12.29
N LEU A 357 -10.85 1.78 11.45
CA LEU A 357 -9.45 1.45 11.71
C LEU A 357 -8.58 2.64 11.35
N ALA A 358 -7.69 3.03 12.24
CA ALA A 358 -6.66 4.02 12.03
C ALA A 358 -5.30 3.40 12.34
N TYR A 359 -4.40 3.37 11.35
CA TYR A 359 -3.06 2.82 11.49
C TYR A 359 -2.00 3.86 11.22
N PHE A 360 -1.00 3.93 12.11
CA PHE A 360 0.30 4.48 11.81
C PHE A 360 1.23 3.33 11.45
N LEU A 361 1.65 3.29 10.21
CA LEU A 361 2.46 2.21 9.65
C LEU A 361 3.92 2.65 9.50
N PRO A 362 4.87 1.70 9.41
CA PRO A 362 6.26 1.99 9.08
C PRO A 362 6.41 2.76 7.77
N ARG A 363 7.58 3.35 7.55
CA ARG A 363 7.93 4.12 6.34
C ARG A 363 7.03 5.33 6.09
N ASP A 364 6.58 5.96 7.18
CA ASP A 364 5.72 7.15 7.14
C ASP A 364 4.42 6.94 6.36
N MET A 365 3.80 5.77 6.54
CA MET A 365 2.50 5.47 5.98
C MET A 365 1.40 5.61 7.04
N GLU A 366 0.22 6.06 6.62
CA GLU A 366 -1.03 6.05 7.40
C GLU A 366 -2.13 5.37 6.59
N LEU A 367 -2.92 4.53 7.27
CA LEU A 367 -4.08 3.84 6.69
C LEU A 367 -5.31 4.10 7.54
N VAL A 368 -6.40 4.49 6.89
CA VAL A 368 -7.73 4.51 7.49
C VAL A 368 -8.67 3.63 6.69
N VAL A 369 -9.47 2.82 7.38
CA VAL A 369 -10.53 1.99 6.78
C VAL A 369 -11.82 2.20 7.58
N LEU A 370 -12.90 2.53 6.90
CA LEU A 370 -14.25 2.61 7.47
C LEU A 370 -15.14 1.55 6.80
N ALA A 371 -15.92 0.82 7.60
CA ALA A 371 -16.90 -0.14 7.11
C ALA A 371 -18.22 0.04 7.87
N ASN A 372 -19.32 0.07 7.13
CA ASN A 372 -20.65 0.33 7.66
C ASN A 372 -21.49 -0.93 7.93
N SER A 373 -20.84 -2.04 8.18
CA SER A 373 -21.46 -3.28 8.66
C SER A 373 -20.43 -4.17 9.38
N PRO A 374 -20.86 -5.25 10.09
CA PRO A 374 -19.93 -6.29 10.49
C PRO A 374 -19.34 -6.99 9.24
N ILE A 375 -18.21 -7.70 9.41
CA ILE A 375 -17.69 -8.62 8.40
C ILE A 375 -18.56 -9.89 8.43
N GLY A 376 -18.96 -10.37 7.26
CA GLY A 376 -19.85 -11.53 7.12
C GLY A 376 -19.25 -12.88 7.55
N ASN A 377 -17.95 -12.96 7.80
CA ASN A 377 -17.26 -14.16 8.27
C ASN A 377 -17.30 -14.24 9.81
N PRO A 378 -18.08 -15.17 10.41
CA PRO A 378 -18.17 -15.28 11.86
C PRO A 378 -16.81 -15.55 12.52
N GLY A 379 -16.50 -14.80 13.57
CA GLY A 379 -15.27 -14.99 14.37
C GLY A 379 -14.03 -14.26 13.84
N GLN A 380 -14.12 -13.55 12.73
CA GLN A 380 -13.05 -12.68 12.25
C GLN A 380 -13.23 -11.25 12.77
N PHE A 381 -12.16 -10.70 13.33
CA PHE A 381 -12.12 -9.29 13.73
C PHE A 381 -11.61 -8.43 12.59
N PHE A 382 -12.30 -7.32 12.29
CA PHE A 382 -11.97 -6.39 11.21
C PHE A 382 -10.50 -5.94 11.24
N ARG A 383 -10.00 -5.56 12.42
CA ARG A 383 -8.60 -5.18 12.62
C ARG A 383 -7.64 -6.30 12.21
N ASP A 384 -7.91 -7.53 12.64
CA ASP A 384 -7.00 -8.65 12.42
C ASP A 384 -6.95 -9.03 10.93
N VAL A 385 -8.08 -8.97 10.22
CA VAL A 385 -8.13 -9.16 8.75
C VAL A 385 -7.24 -8.13 8.05
N VAL A 386 -7.40 -6.84 8.35
CA VAL A 386 -6.61 -5.77 7.71
C VAL A 386 -5.13 -5.84 8.09
N THR A 387 -4.82 -6.14 9.36
CA THR A 387 -3.44 -6.28 9.83
C THR A 387 -2.72 -7.46 9.15
N ASN A 388 -3.38 -8.61 9.04
CA ASN A 388 -2.81 -9.78 8.36
C ASN A 388 -2.55 -9.51 6.89
N ILE A 389 -3.53 -8.91 6.18
CA ILE A 389 -3.36 -8.51 4.78
C ILE A 389 -2.18 -7.52 4.62
N TYR A 390 -2.02 -6.55 5.54
CA TYR A 390 -0.87 -5.65 5.52
C TYR A 390 0.46 -6.42 5.65
N VAL A 391 0.56 -7.33 6.61
CA VAL A 391 1.79 -8.12 6.84
C VAL A 391 2.10 -9.06 5.68
N ASP A 392 1.09 -9.71 5.11
CA ASP A 392 1.25 -10.62 3.96
C ASP A 392 1.72 -9.89 2.68
N ASN A 393 1.54 -8.57 2.62
CA ASN A 393 2.01 -7.73 1.52
C ASN A 393 3.35 -7.02 1.81
N ILE A 394 4.06 -7.42 2.85
CA ILE A 394 5.47 -7.07 3.06
C ILE A 394 6.33 -8.04 2.25
N VAL A 395 6.93 -7.57 1.16
CA VAL A 395 7.61 -8.39 0.16
C VAL A 395 9.09 -8.00 0.02
N PRO A 396 9.96 -8.90 -0.45
CA PRO A 396 11.33 -8.53 -0.80
C PRO A 396 11.36 -7.42 -1.85
N GLU A 397 12.13 -6.37 -1.59
CA GLU A 397 12.32 -5.25 -2.52
C GLU A 397 13.48 -5.57 -3.47
N VAL A 398 13.24 -5.39 -4.77
CA VAL A 398 14.30 -5.48 -5.78
C VAL A 398 15.09 -4.17 -5.73
N PRO A 399 16.40 -4.19 -5.43
CA PRO A 399 17.20 -2.96 -5.37
C PRO A 399 17.36 -2.34 -6.77
N VAL A 400 17.63 -1.05 -6.83
CA VAL A 400 18.00 -0.37 -8.10
C VAL A 400 19.20 -1.10 -8.73
N GLY A 401 19.10 -1.41 -10.03
CA GLY A 401 20.06 -2.24 -10.74
C GLY A 401 19.77 -3.75 -10.65
N GLY A 402 18.88 -4.16 -9.74
CA GLY A 402 18.39 -5.54 -9.71
C GLY A 402 17.56 -5.87 -10.95
N TRP A 403 17.59 -7.13 -11.37
CA TRP A 403 16.95 -7.59 -12.60
C TRP A 403 16.34 -8.98 -12.42
N ILE A 404 15.33 -9.28 -13.22
CA ILE A 404 14.66 -10.58 -13.27
C ILE A 404 14.46 -10.95 -14.75
N ALA A 405 14.82 -12.16 -15.10
CA ALA A 405 14.55 -12.71 -16.42
C ALA A 405 13.69 -13.99 -16.32
N ARG A 406 12.81 -14.16 -17.27
CA ARG A 406 11.96 -15.36 -17.40
C ARG A 406 11.89 -15.78 -18.86
N HIS A 407 11.72 -17.07 -19.12
CA HIS A 407 11.43 -17.60 -20.43
C HIS A 407 10.42 -18.75 -20.34
N GLY A 408 9.91 -19.22 -21.47
CA GLY A 408 8.90 -20.29 -21.50
C GLY A 408 7.53 -19.86 -20.96
N LEU A 409 7.26 -18.56 -20.88
CA LEU A 409 6.01 -18.04 -20.36
C LEU A 409 4.90 -18.11 -21.42
N THR A 410 3.75 -18.71 -21.09
CA THR A 410 2.52 -18.50 -21.88
C THR A 410 2.09 -17.04 -21.82
N ALA A 411 1.18 -16.58 -22.68
CA ALA A 411 0.69 -15.21 -22.65
C ALA A 411 0.09 -14.83 -21.28
N GLU A 412 -0.63 -15.74 -20.65
CA GLU A 412 -1.20 -15.55 -19.30
C GLU A 412 -0.10 -15.42 -18.25
N LYS A 413 0.88 -16.33 -18.25
CA LYS A 413 2.01 -16.30 -17.31
C LYS A 413 2.93 -15.10 -17.52
N TYR A 414 3.08 -14.65 -18.76
CA TYR A 414 3.79 -13.41 -19.05
C TYR A 414 3.04 -12.20 -18.48
N GLN A 415 1.72 -12.13 -18.65
CA GLN A 415 0.92 -11.03 -18.10
C GLN A 415 0.91 -11.04 -16.56
N GLU A 416 0.82 -12.21 -15.92
CA GLU A 416 0.96 -12.36 -14.47
C GLU A 416 2.32 -11.82 -13.99
N ALA A 417 3.42 -12.27 -14.62
CA ALA A 417 4.78 -11.83 -14.30
C ALA A 417 4.97 -10.31 -14.55
N PHE A 418 4.40 -9.80 -15.65
CA PHE A 418 4.43 -8.37 -15.95
C PHE A 418 3.72 -7.55 -14.85
N ASN A 419 2.50 -7.95 -14.48
CA ASN A 419 1.74 -7.26 -13.44
C ASN A 419 2.47 -7.29 -12.09
N ASP A 420 3.08 -8.42 -11.74
CA ASP A 420 3.83 -8.56 -10.50
C ASP A 420 5.11 -7.69 -10.50
N TYR A 421 5.98 -7.85 -11.51
CA TYR A 421 7.27 -7.15 -11.51
C TYR A 421 7.13 -5.65 -11.77
N VAL A 422 6.18 -5.23 -12.59
CA VAL A 422 5.93 -3.81 -12.86
C VAL A 422 5.09 -3.18 -11.76
N GLY A 423 3.92 -3.76 -11.44
CA GLY A 423 2.98 -3.21 -10.46
C GLY A 423 3.53 -3.30 -9.02
N ASN A 424 3.98 -4.50 -8.61
CA ASN A 424 4.34 -4.73 -7.22
C ASN A 424 5.80 -4.36 -6.89
N HIS A 425 6.71 -4.51 -7.85
CA HIS A 425 8.14 -4.27 -7.65
C HIS A 425 8.65 -2.99 -8.34
N GLY A 426 7.81 -2.32 -9.14
CA GLY A 426 8.15 -1.08 -9.85
C GLY A 426 9.34 -1.25 -10.80
N MET A 427 9.45 -2.42 -11.43
CA MET A 427 10.48 -2.73 -12.42
C MET A 427 10.04 -2.25 -13.81
N GLN A 428 10.99 -1.97 -14.67
CA GLN A 428 10.75 -1.66 -16.08
C GLN A 428 11.00 -2.91 -16.92
N LEU A 429 10.09 -3.23 -17.85
CA LEU A 429 10.35 -4.21 -18.89
C LEU A 429 11.34 -3.59 -19.88
N VAL A 430 12.49 -4.20 -20.08
CA VAL A 430 13.55 -3.69 -20.98
C VAL A 430 13.77 -4.60 -22.20
N ASP A 431 13.34 -5.87 -22.13
CA ASP A 431 13.40 -6.79 -23.27
C ASP A 431 12.22 -7.76 -23.23
N VAL A 432 11.68 -8.05 -24.43
CA VAL A 432 10.63 -9.05 -24.63
C VAL A 432 10.75 -9.69 -25.99
N SER A 433 10.71 -11.00 -26.02
CA SER A 433 10.73 -11.81 -27.26
C SER A 433 9.61 -12.84 -27.22
N GLY A 434 8.72 -12.79 -28.21
CA GLY A 434 7.72 -13.82 -28.48
C GLY A 434 8.28 -14.90 -29.39
N TYR A 435 7.90 -16.15 -29.16
CA TYR A 435 8.29 -17.31 -29.96
C TYR A 435 7.27 -18.46 -29.81
N GLY A 436 7.52 -19.61 -30.43
CA GLY A 436 6.60 -20.75 -30.42
C GLY A 436 5.64 -20.70 -31.64
N ASN A 437 5.40 -21.85 -32.26
CA ASN A 437 4.56 -21.96 -33.45
C ASN A 437 3.11 -22.34 -33.12
N ALA A 438 2.91 -23.26 -32.22
CA ALA A 438 1.58 -23.79 -31.86
C ALA A 438 0.90 -22.91 -30.80
N GLN A 439 1.66 -22.46 -29.82
CA GLN A 439 1.23 -21.57 -28.76
C GLN A 439 2.34 -20.53 -28.51
N PRO A 440 1.99 -19.23 -28.49
CA PRO A 440 2.99 -18.20 -28.21
C PRO A 440 3.60 -18.38 -26.83
N LEU A 441 4.92 -18.33 -26.78
CA LEU A 441 5.71 -18.27 -25.56
C LEU A 441 6.49 -16.96 -25.53
N TYR A 442 6.88 -16.53 -24.34
CA TYR A 442 7.61 -15.29 -24.14
C TYR A 442 8.87 -15.52 -23.32
N ALA A 443 9.93 -14.83 -23.71
CA ALA A 443 11.10 -14.55 -22.89
C ALA A 443 11.14 -13.05 -22.61
N ALA A 444 11.46 -12.65 -21.39
CA ALA A 444 11.43 -11.25 -21.00
C ALA A 444 12.43 -10.93 -19.89
N LEU A 445 12.88 -9.67 -19.87
CA LEU A 445 13.82 -9.13 -18.90
C LEU A 445 13.24 -7.86 -18.28
N TRP A 446 13.16 -7.81 -16.96
CA TRP A 446 12.78 -6.63 -16.18
C TRP A 446 13.98 -6.13 -15.37
N VAL A 447 14.11 -4.80 -15.27
CA VAL A 447 15.18 -4.15 -14.51
C VAL A 447 14.58 -3.09 -13.58
N LYS A 448 15.07 -3.00 -12.36
CA LYS A 448 14.72 -1.92 -11.43
C LYS A 448 15.57 -0.70 -11.76
N THR A 449 15.01 0.24 -12.51
CA THR A 449 15.65 1.48 -12.93
C THR A 449 15.30 2.61 -11.97
N ALA A 450 16.28 3.44 -11.58
CA ALA A 450 16.00 4.66 -10.86
C ALA A 450 15.40 5.70 -11.83
N ASN A 451 14.20 6.19 -11.54
CA ASN A 451 13.52 7.21 -12.35
C ASN A 451 13.45 6.86 -13.85
N PRO A 452 12.85 5.73 -14.24
CA PRO A 452 12.72 5.39 -15.66
C PRO A 452 11.89 6.46 -16.38
N PRO A 453 12.11 6.70 -17.69
CA PRO A 453 11.18 7.47 -18.47
C PRO A 453 9.79 6.83 -18.42
N ALA A 454 8.74 7.59 -18.71
CA ALA A 454 7.42 6.99 -18.89
C ALA A 454 7.49 6.00 -20.08
N TRP A 455 7.01 4.79 -19.87
CA TRP A 455 7.09 3.72 -20.87
C TRP A 455 5.79 2.92 -20.95
N GLN A 456 5.59 2.26 -22.07
CA GLN A 456 4.47 1.35 -22.30
C GLN A 456 4.93 0.13 -23.09
N ALA A 457 4.32 -1.01 -22.80
CA ALA A 457 4.58 -2.25 -23.53
C ALA A 457 3.25 -2.93 -23.93
N ARG A 458 3.30 -3.65 -25.04
CA ARG A 458 2.17 -4.48 -25.52
C ARG A 458 2.73 -5.76 -26.08
N HIS A 459 1.91 -6.82 -26.10
CA HIS A 459 2.23 -8.09 -26.72
C HIS A 459 1.01 -8.72 -27.41
N GLY A 460 1.22 -9.75 -28.20
CA GLY A 460 0.14 -10.48 -28.86
C GLY A 460 -0.55 -9.74 -30.01
N LEU A 461 -0.02 -8.57 -30.42
CA LEU A 461 -0.65 -7.70 -31.40
C LEU A 461 -0.55 -8.28 -32.82
N THR A 462 -1.59 -8.20 -33.61
CA THR A 462 -1.53 -8.33 -35.07
C THR A 462 -0.77 -7.13 -35.67
N ALA A 463 -0.39 -7.21 -36.94
CA ALA A 463 0.27 -6.07 -37.62
C ALA A 463 -0.60 -4.80 -37.63
N ALA A 464 -1.91 -4.94 -37.81
CA ALA A 464 -2.86 -3.81 -37.79
C ALA A 464 -3.01 -3.21 -36.39
N GLU A 465 -3.10 -4.04 -35.36
CA GLU A 465 -3.15 -3.58 -33.96
C GLU A 465 -1.83 -2.93 -33.55
N TYR A 466 -0.69 -3.48 -33.95
CA TYR A 466 0.61 -2.86 -33.71
C TYR A 466 0.69 -1.46 -34.36
N GLN A 467 0.26 -1.31 -35.61
CA GLN A 467 0.23 0.00 -36.28
C GLN A 467 -0.68 0.98 -35.52
N THR A 468 -1.86 0.53 -35.07
CA THR A 468 -2.77 1.37 -34.28
C THR A 468 -2.12 1.84 -32.98
N VAL A 469 -1.47 0.92 -32.24
CA VAL A 469 -0.75 1.25 -31.01
C VAL A 469 0.42 2.20 -31.30
N PHE A 470 1.17 1.95 -32.37
CA PHE A 470 2.26 2.80 -32.82
C PHE A 470 1.78 4.23 -33.06
N ASP A 471 0.71 4.42 -33.85
CA ASP A 471 0.17 5.74 -34.18
C ASP A 471 -0.36 6.47 -32.93
N GLN A 472 -1.04 5.75 -32.03
CA GLN A 472 -1.55 6.30 -30.78
C GLN A 472 -0.43 6.77 -29.85
N LEU A 473 0.61 5.96 -29.68
CA LEU A 473 1.70 6.27 -28.75
C LEU A 473 2.63 7.35 -29.29
N THR A 474 2.91 7.34 -30.59
CA THR A 474 3.75 8.38 -31.21
C THR A 474 3.06 9.74 -31.18
N ALA A 475 1.73 9.80 -31.31
CA ALA A 475 0.95 11.03 -31.12
C ALA A 475 1.02 11.58 -29.66
N GLN A 476 1.43 10.75 -28.68
CA GLN A 476 1.62 11.11 -27.28
C GLN A 476 3.09 11.30 -26.89
N ASP A 477 3.99 11.52 -27.88
CA ASP A 477 5.43 11.72 -27.67
C ASP A 477 6.19 10.48 -27.18
N TYR A 478 5.65 9.28 -27.44
CA TYR A 478 6.40 8.04 -27.24
C TYR A 478 7.11 7.62 -28.52
N HIS A 479 8.23 6.95 -28.38
CA HIS A 479 8.96 6.34 -29.49
C HIS A 479 9.24 4.87 -29.22
N PRO A 480 9.25 4.00 -30.24
CA PRO A 480 9.56 2.59 -30.04
C PRO A 480 11.05 2.41 -29.68
N VAL A 481 11.32 1.61 -28.68
CA VAL A 481 12.69 1.17 -28.31
C VAL A 481 12.92 -0.29 -28.62
N LEU A 482 11.83 -1.06 -28.69
CA LEU A 482 11.86 -2.48 -29.06
C LEU A 482 10.60 -2.84 -29.83
N VAL A 483 10.78 -3.61 -30.89
CA VAL A 483 9.71 -4.32 -31.60
C VAL A 483 10.18 -5.74 -31.91
N ASN A 484 9.43 -6.72 -31.46
CA ASN A 484 9.69 -8.12 -31.74
C ASN A 484 8.52 -8.72 -32.51
N GLY A 485 8.76 -9.17 -33.74
CA GLY A 485 7.83 -9.96 -34.52
C GLY A 485 8.07 -11.45 -34.29
N TYR A 486 7.00 -12.23 -34.20
CA TYR A 486 7.09 -13.69 -34.02
C TYR A 486 5.91 -14.40 -34.69
N PRO A 487 6.13 -15.65 -35.17
CA PRO A 487 5.08 -16.42 -35.83
C PRO A 487 4.10 -17.01 -34.81
N THR A 488 2.85 -17.15 -35.23
CA THR A 488 1.84 -18.00 -34.58
C THR A 488 1.05 -18.77 -35.62
N SER A 489 0.26 -19.77 -35.21
CA SER A 489 -0.65 -20.48 -36.09
C SER A 489 -1.68 -19.57 -36.78
N ALA A 490 -1.97 -18.41 -36.20
CA ALA A 490 -2.91 -17.41 -36.72
C ALA A 490 -2.21 -16.23 -37.45
N GLY A 491 -0.94 -16.38 -37.86
CA GLY A 491 -0.12 -15.36 -38.50
C GLY A 491 0.87 -14.68 -37.55
N ALA A 492 1.63 -13.72 -38.05
CA ALA A 492 2.63 -13.01 -37.26
C ALA A 492 1.97 -12.14 -36.17
N ARG A 493 2.64 -12.08 -35.02
CA ARG A 493 2.29 -11.22 -33.87
C ARG A 493 3.47 -10.36 -33.48
N PHE A 494 3.18 -9.30 -32.73
CA PHE A 494 4.17 -8.34 -32.25
C PHE A 494 4.12 -8.16 -30.74
N ALA A 495 5.31 -8.04 -30.14
CA ALA A 495 5.53 -7.47 -28.83
C ALA A 495 6.37 -6.19 -28.99
N CYS A 496 6.12 -5.17 -28.17
CA CYS A 496 6.78 -3.88 -28.31
C CYS A 496 6.93 -3.15 -26.99
N ILE A 497 7.95 -2.31 -26.91
CA ILE A 497 8.20 -1.37 -25.81
C ILE A 497 8.37 0.02 -26.42
N PHE A 498 7.72 0.99 -25.80
CA PHE A 498 7.80 2.40 -26.15
C PHE A 498 8.23 3.21 -24.92
N GLU A 499 9.06 4.22 -25.13
CA GLU A 499 9.47 5.19 -24.12
C GLU A 499 9.09 6.60 -24.53
N ARG A 500 8.82 7.48 -23.56
CA ARG A 500 8.44 8.86 -23.80
C ARG A 500 9.67 9.76 -23.84
N GLY A 501 9.67 10.76 -24.72
CA GLY A 501 10.72 11.78 -24.78
C GLY A 501 11.96 11.31 -25.56
N ALA A 502 11.83 11.11 -26.88
CA ALA A 502 12.96 10.75 -27.74
C ALA A 502 14.06 11.81 -27.76
N THR A 503 15.31 11.37 -27.58
CA THR A 503 16.49 12.22 -27.81
C THR A 503 16.95 12.05 -29.25
N GLY A 504 16.51 12.94 -30.16
CA GLY A 504 16.89 12.91 -31.56
C GLY A 504 15.83 12.30 -32.50
N ALA A 505 16.12 12.35 -33.82
CA ALA A 505 15.22 11.81 -34.83
C ALA A 505 15.31 10.28 -34.88
N TRP A 506 14.19 9.65 -35.13
CA TRP A 506 14.08 8.19 -35.28
C TRP A 506 13.12 7.82 -36.40
N VAL A 507 13.27 6.62 -36.95
CA VAL A 507 12.38 6.01 -37.92
C VAL A 507 12.18 4.55 -37.56
N ALA A 508 10.97 4.05 -37.65
CA ALA A 508 10.66 2.64 -37.47
C ALA A 508 9.83 2.11 -38.65
N ARG A 509 10.04 0.85 -38.99
CA ARG A 509 9.31 0.13 -40.04
C ARG A 509 9.07 -1.31 -39.59
N HIS A 510 7.99 -1.91 -40.03
CA HIS A 510 7.70 -3.34 -39.82
C HIS A 510 7.09 -3.96 -41.08
N GLY A 511 7.01 -5.28 -41.14
CA GLY A 511 6.45 -6.01 -42.27
C GLY A 511 7.29 -5.93 -43.56
N LEU A 512 8.56 -5.57 -43.44
CA LEU A 512 9.46 -5.44 -44.61
C LEU A 512 9.95 -6.81 -45.07
N THR A 513 9.87 -7.07 -46.38
CA THR A 513 10.64 -8.20 -46.96
C THR A 513 12.14 -7.93 -46.87
N ALA A 514 12.99 -8.94 -47.12
CA ALA A 514 14.45 -8.77 -47.08
C ALA A 514 14.94 -7.63 -48.01
N ASP A 515 14.41 -7.55 -49.24
CA ASP A 515 14.76 -6.48 -50.19
C ASP A 515 14.28 -5.12 -49.73
N GLN A 516 13.06 -5.02 -49.20
CA GLN A 516 12.52 -3.78 -48.64
C GLN A 516 13.30 -3.32 -47.42
N TYR A 517 13.67 -4.27 -46.54
CA TYR A 517 14.52 -3.98 -45.38
C TYR A 517 15.90 -3.47 -45.84
N GLN A 518 16.55 -4.10 -46.82
CA GLN A 518 17.85 -3.65 -47.34
C GLN A 518 17.75 -2.27 -47.98
N THR A 519 16.66 -1.99 -48.68
CA THR A 519 16.40 -0.68 -49.29
C THR A 519 16.27 0.39 -48.19
N ALA A 520 15.43 0.16 -47.19
CA ALA A 520 15.25 1.06 -46.05
C ALA A 520 16.55 1.24 -45.24
N PHE A 521 17.30 0.15 -45.05
CA PHE A 521 18.61 0.20 -44.38
C PHE A 521 19.58 1.15 -45.14
N ASN A 522 19.71 0.99 -46.46
CA ASN A 522 20.59 1.84 -47.26
C ASN A 522 20.12 3.30 -47.26
N GLU A 523 18.83 3.53 -47.36
CA GLU A 523 18.22 4.87 -47.35
C GLU A 523 18.53 5.61 -46.05
N PHE A 524 18.16 5.00 -44.89
CA PHE A 524 18.29 5.68 -43.61
C PHE A 524 19.75 5.80 -43.17
N THR A 525 20.60 4.80 -43.44
CA THR A 525 22.05 4.93 -43.18
C THR A 525 22.69 5.99 -44.01
N GLY A 526 22.28 6.14 -45.30
CA GLY A 526 22.70 7.24 -46.18
C GLY A 526 22.28 8.64 -45.69
N GLN A 527 21.19 8.70 -44.92
CA GLN A 527 20.70 9.91 -44.27
C GLN A 527 21.36 10.15 -42.88
N GLY A 528 22.30 9.29 -42.46
CA GLY A 528 23.03 9.39 -41.18
C GLY A 528 22.31 8.81 -39.95
N TYR A 529 21.31 7.96 -40.16
CA TYR A 529 20.74 7.14 -39.07
C TYR A 529 21.58 5.89 -38.84
N ALA A 530 21.66 5.46 -37.61
CA ALA A 530 22.20 4.17 -37.24
C ALA A 530 21.05 3.18 -36.93
N LEU A 531 21.24 1.90 -37.27
CA LEU A 531 20.31 0.85 -36.87
C LEU A 531 20.41 0.64 -35.36
N ASP A 532 19.29 0.74 -34.66
CA ASP A 532 19.20 0.65 -33.22
C ASP A 532 18.57 -0.69 -32.77
N TRP A 533 17.58 -1.15 -33.50
CA TRP A 533 16.89 -2.42 -33.26
C TRP A 533 16.54 -3.13 -34.57
N VAL A 534 16.60 -4.46 -34.56
CA VAL A 534 16.13 -5.31 -35.67
C VAL A 534 15.51 -6.60 -35.14
N SER A 535 14.36 -6.97 -35.69
CA SER A 535 13.69 -8.24 -35.47
C SER A 535 13.34 -8.88 -36.82
N GLY A 536 13.88 -10.07 -37.09
CA GLY A 536 13.43 -10.94 -38.17
C GLY A 536 12.36 -11.91 -37.68
N TYR A 537 11.40 -12.24 -38.51
CA TYR A 537 10.34 -13.19 -38.17
C TYR A 537 9.70 -13.79 -39.42
N LEU A 538 9.13 -14.98 -39.27
CA LEU A 538 8.36 -15.63 -40.34
C LEU A 538 6.94 -15.05 -40.37
N GLY A 539 6.55 -14.50 -41.49
CA GLY A 539 5.19 -14.01 -41.71
C GLY A 539 4.70 -14.33 -43.13
N ASN A 540 3.51 -14.91 -43.25
CA ASN A 540 2.95 -15.30 -44.56
C ASN A 540 3.87 -16.17 -45.41
N GLY A 541 4.65 -17.06 -44.75
CA GLY A 541 5.57 -18.01 -45.42
C GLY A 541 6.86 -17.39 -45.94
N GLN A 542 7.21 -16.16 -45.56
CA GLN A 542 8.45 -15.49 -45.94
C GLN A 542 9.11 -14.77 -44.78
N ASP A 543 10.39 -14.46 -44.94
CA ASP A 543 11.15 -13.66 -43.99
C ASP A 543 10.68 -12.22 -44.00
N LEU A 544 10.27 -11.72 -42.86
CA LEU A 544 9.89 -10.32 -42.64
C LEU A 544 10.75 -9.69 -41.56
N TYR A 545 10.87 -8.36 -41.61
CA TYR A 545 11.67 -7.59 -40.70
C TYR A 545 10.88 -6.41 -40.11
N ALA A 546 11.16 -6.17 -38.82
CA ALA A 546 10.83 -4.91 -38.15
C ALA A 546 12.13 -4.28 -37.65
N ALA A 547 12.26 -2.97 -37.78
CA ALA A 547 13.50 -2.29 -37.42
C ALA A 547 13.26 -0.84 -36.97
N ILE A 548 14.18 -0.35 -36.14
CA ILE A 548 14.22 1.01 -35.62
C ILE A 548 15.60 1.60 -35.95
N TRP A 549 15.60 2.78 -36.50
CA TRP A 549 16.82 3.56 -36.78
C TRP A 549 16.77 4.85 -35.97
N ARG A 550 17.92 5.28 -35.43
CA ARG A 550 18.06 6.53 -34.66
C ARG A 550 19.17 7.41 -35.24
N LYS A 551 18.94 8.71 -35.20
CA LYS A 551 19.93 9.71 -35.56
C LYS A 551 20.42 10.41 -34.29
N ASP A 552 21.42 9.80 -33.66
CA ASP A 552 22.05 10.31 -32.44
C ASP A 552 23.57 10.32 -32.65
N PRO A 553 24.23 11.49 -32.52
CA PRO A 553 25.67 11.62 -32.69
C PRO A 553 26.47 10.83 -31.64
N GLY A 554 25.83 10.42 -30.52
CA GLY A 554 26.43 9.59 -29.48
C GLY A 554 26.47 8.09 -29.78
N ILE A 555 25.84 7.62 -30.89
CA ILE A 555 25.88 6.20 -31.23
C ILE A 555 27.31 5.81 -31.68
N PRO A 556 27.95 4.83 -31.01
CA PRO A 556 29.29 4.35 -31.38
C PRO A 556 29.30 3.77 -32.79
N ALA A 557 30.48 3.64 -33.37
CA ALA A 557 30.66 2.90 -34.64
C ALA A 557 30.01 1.51 -34.55
N TRP A 558 29.25 1.15 -35.57
CA TRP A 558 28.43 -0.05 -35.57
C TRP A 558 28.51 -0.82 -36.88
N GLN A 559 28.18 -2.10 -36.82
CA GLN A 559 28.01 -2.99 -37.96
C GLN A 559 26.74 -3.82 -37.75
N ALA A 560 26.03 -4.12 -38.83
CA ALA A 560 24.85 -4.96 -38.79
C ALA A 560 24.74 -5.85 -40.05
N ARG A 561 24.15 -7.03 -39.87
CA ARG A 561 23.78 -7.92 -40.95
C ARG A 561 22.47 -8.63 -40.62
N HIS A 562 21.78 -9.10 -41.63
CA HIS A 562 20.54 -9.88 -41.53
C HIS A 562 20.52 -11.06 -42.50
N GLY A 563 19.54 -11.95 -42.34
CA GLY A 563 19.37 -13.10 -43.23
C GLY A 563 20.48 -14.16 -43.12
N LEU A 564 21.34 -14.10 -42.09
CA LEU A 564 22.49 -14.96 -41.94
C LEU A 564 22.09 -16.38 -41.52
N THR A 565 22.69 -17.40 -42.09
CA THR A 565 22.67 -18.75 -41.51
C THR A 565 23.50 -18.78 -40.21
N ALA A 566 23.40 -19.86 -39.42
CA ALA A 566 24.17 -20.00 -38.18
C ALA A 566 25.69 -19.87 -38.43
N ASP A 567 26.21 -20.52 -39.49
CA ASP A 567 27.63 -20.47 -39.84
C ASP A 567 28.04 -19.06 -40.29
N GLN A 568 27.21 -18.39 -41.09
CA GLN A 568 27.45 -17.03 -41.54
C GLN A 568 27.40 -16.03 -40.37
N TYR A 569 26.49 -16.23 -39.43
CA TYR A 569 26.42 -15.41 -38.23
C TYR A 569 27.70 -15.62 -37.37
N GLN A 570 28.12 -16.85 -37.16
CA GLN A 570 29.34 -17.14 -36.39
C GLN A 570 30.58 -16.55 -37.06
N ALA A 571 30.68 -16.66 -38.39
CA ALA A 571 31.80 -16.05 -39.14
C ALA A 571 31.80 -14.50 -38.98
N PHE A 572 30.64 -13.85 -39.15
CA PHE A 572 30.50 -12.42 -38.96
C PHE A 572 30.78 -12.00 -37.51
N PHE A 573 30.28 -12.76 -36.54
CA PHE A 573 30.56 -12.56 -35.13
C PHE A 573 32.07 -12.56 -34.85
N ASN A 574 32.78 -13.57 -35.31
CA ASN A 574 34.24 -13.67 -35.12
C ASN A 574 35.00 -12.53 -35.80
N GLU A 575 34.60 -12.13 -37.02
CA GLU A 575 35.18 -11.02 -37.77
C GLU A 575 35.09 -9.70 -37.00
N VAL A 576 33.87 -9.34 -36.54
CA VAL A 576 33.65 -8.00 -35.93
C VAL A 576 34.10 -7.94 -34.47
N THR A 577 34.03 -9.04 -33.74
CA THR A 577 34.57 -9.08 -32.36
C THR A 577 36.08 -8.97 -32.33
N ALA A 578 36.80 -9.55 -33.32
CA ALA A 578 38.24 -9.34 -33.49
C ALA A 578 38.61 -7.86 -33.75
N GLN A 579 37.67 -7.03 -34.27
CA GLN A 579 37.84 -5.62 -34.49
C GLN A 579 37.38 -4.78 -33.28
N GLY A 580 37.04 -5.39 -32.14
CA GLY A 580 36.65 -4.74 -30.90
C GLY A 580 35.16 -4.30 -30.83
N TYR A 581 34.32 -4.88 -31.66
CA TYR A 581 32.87 -4.71 -31.56
C TYR A 581 32.28 -5.76 -30.61
N LYS A 582 31.25 -5.38 -29.87
CA LYS A 582 30.41 -6.32 -29.10
C LYS A 582 29.01 -6.41 -29.69
N PRO A 583 28.33 -7.57 -29.64
CA PRO A 583 26.93 -7.64 -30.02
C PRO A 583 26.08 -6.83 -29.03
N VAL A 584 25.10 -6.09 -29.56
CA VAL A 584 24.10 -5.36 -28.77
C VAL A 584 22.68 -5.82 -29.08
N VAL A 585 22.46 -6.36 -30.29
CA VAL A 585 21.22 -7.03 -30.67
C VAL A 585 21.59 -8.32 -31.40
N VAL A 586 20.95 -9.40 -31.02
CA VAL A 586 20.91 -10.66 -31.77
C VAL A 586 19.47 -11.16 -31.83
N CYS A 587 18.96 -11.30 -33.04
CA CYS A 587 17.65 -11.86 -33.30
C CYS A 587 17.80 -13.12 -34.15
N GLY A 588 17.49 -14.28 -33.55
CA GLY A 588 17.27 -15.52 -34.28
C GLY A 588 15.80 -15.61 -34.71
N TYR A 589 15.56 -16.18 -35.86
CA TYR A 589 14.23 -16.46 -36.40
C TYR A 589 14.29 -17.64 -37.34
N SER A 590 13.15 -18.09 -37.88
CA SER A 590 13.09 -19.17 -38.85
C SER A 590 12.63 -18.66 -40.19
N ASP A 591 13.22 -19.16 -41.26
CA ASP A 591 12.72 -19.03 -42.63
C ASP A 591 11.65 -20.08 -42.99
N GLY A 592 11.21 -20.85 -42.00
CA GLY A 592 10.30 -21.98 -42.14
C GLY A 592 11.04 -23.34 -42.10
N ALA A 593 12.31 -23.40 -42.47
CA ALA A 593 13.12 -24.61 -42.52
C ALA A 593 14.37 -24.57 -41.64
N GLN A 594 15.03 -23.39 -41.59
CA GLN A 594 16.32 -23.23 -40.92
C GLN A 594 16.32 -21.97 -40.03
N ALA A 595 17.28 -21.94 -39.11
CA ALA A 595 17.55 -20.75 -38.32
C ALA A 595 18.21 -19.68 -39.20
N ARG A 596 17.71 -18.44 -39.03
CA ARG A 596 18.30 -17.22 -39.58
C ARG A 596 18.60 -16.24 -38.46
N TYR A 597 19.56 -15.36 -38.71
CA TYR A 597 20.00 -14.36 -37.73
C TYR A 597 20.08 -12.97 -38.33
N ALA A 598 19.65 -11.99 -37.54
CA ALA A 598 19.93 -10.57 -37.72
C ALA A 598 20.66 -10.06 -36.46
N ALA A 599 21.67 -9.21 -36.64
CA ALA A 599 22.47 -8.75 -35.51
C ALA A 599 23.01 -7.34 -35.72
N ILE A 600 23.19 -6.64 -34.59
CA ILE A 600 23.82 -5.33 -34.50
C ILE A 600 25.00 -5.42 -33.54
N PHE A 601 26.16 -4.92 -33.95
CA PHE A 601 27.37 -4.85 -33.16
C PHE A 601 27.80 -3.40 -33.00
N ARG A 602 28.29 -3.02 -31.81
CA ARG A 602 28.79 -1.65 -31.53
C ARG A 602 30.21 -1.70 -30.96
N ARG A 603 31.03 -0.70 -31.34
CA ARG A 603 32.38 -0.53 -30.81
C ARG A 603 32.31 0.40 -29.61
N ILE A 604 32.09 -0.16 -28.43
CA ILE A 604 31.91 0.58 -27.17
C ILE A 604 33.26 0.63 -26.44
N ALA A 605 33.84 1.83 -26.30
CA ALA A 605 35.06 2.02 -25.56
C ALA A 605 34.84 1.69 -24.07
N GLY A 606 35.72 0.89 -23.49
CA GLY A 606 35.60 0.48 -22.09
C GLY A 606 34.39 -0.42 -21.81
N ALA A 607 33.88 -1.12 -22.84
CA ALA A 607 32.78 -2.09 -22.63
C ALA A 607 33.14 -3.07 -21.53
N PRO A 608 32.22 -3.37 -20.60
CA PRO A 608 32.43 -4.40 -19.59
C PRO A 608 32.63 -5.78 -20.26
N GLU A 609 33.12 -6.72 -19.51
CA GLU A 609 33.25 -8.11 -19.95
C GLU A 609 31.87 -8.66 -20.34
N TRP A 610 31.78 -9.35 -21.45
CA TRP A 610 30.52 -9.85 -22.00
C TRP A 610 30.63 -11.26 -22.55
N GLN A 611 29.50 -11.94 -22.63
CA GLN A 611 29.33 -13.24 -23.25
C GLN A 611 28.11 -13.22 -24.16
N ALA A 612 28.16 -13.94 -25.28
CA ALA A 612 26.99 -14.12 -26.15
C ALA A 612 26.90 -15.56 -26.62
N ARG A 613 25.71 -16.07 -26.77
CA ARG A 613 25.43 -17.41 -27.30
C ARG A 613 24.22 -17.35 -28.22
N HIS A 614 24.14 -18.29 -29.15
CA HIS A 614 22.98 -18.47 -30.02
C HIS A 614 22.72 -19.97 -30.28
N GLY A 615 21.55 -20.28 -30.82
CA GLY A 615 21.19 -21.67 -31.15
C GLY A 615 20.94 -22.56 -29.93
N LEU A 616 20.89 -22.02 -28.72
CA LEU A 616 20.72 -22.79 -27.49
C LEU A 616 19.32 -23.42 -27.45
N THR A 617 19.22 -24.66 -26.99
CA THR A 617 17.94 -25.22 -26.55
C THR A 617 17.48 -24.53 -25.24
N ALA A 618 16.24 -24.72 -24.84
CA ALA A 618 15.76 -24.18 -23.56
C ALA A 618 16.59 -24.68 -22.37
N ALA A 619 16.98 -25.95 -22.38
CA ALA A 619 17.82 -26.54 -21.32
C ALA A 619 19.23 -25.94 -21.34
N ASP A 620 19.85 -25.81 -22.52
CA ASP A 620 21.20 -25.22 -22.67
C ASP A 620 21.19 -23.73 -22.31
N TYR A 621 20.11 -23.00 -22.65
CA TYR A 621 19.95 -21.62 -22.26
C TYR A 621 19.89 -21.49 -20.74
N GLN A 622 19.07 -22.29 -20.06
CA GLN A 622 18.97 -22.25 -18.61
C GLN A 622 20.31 -22.60 -17.94
N ALA A 623 20.97 -23.65 -18.40
CA ALA A 623 22.28 -24.04 -17.85
C ALA A 623 23.34 -22.94 -18.05
N THR A 624 23.39 -22.34 -19.26
CA THR A 624 24.27 -21.20 -19.55
C THR A 624 23.96 -19.98 -18.70
N PHE A 625 22.67 -19.67 -18.55
CA PHE A 625 22.19 -18.59 -17.70
C PHE A 625 22.65 -18.78 -16.26
N ASP A 626 22.39 -19.94 -15.66
CA ASP A 626 22.78 -20.23 -14.27
C ASP A 626 24.30 -20.14 -14.08
N GLN A 627 25.08 -20.69 -15.03
CA GLN A 627 26.53 -20.63 -15.01
C GLN A 627 27.05 -19.18 -15.05
N LEU A 628 26.55 -18.36 -15.97
CA LEU A 628 27.02 -16.98 -16.15
C LEU A 628 26.59 -16.08 -15.00
N VAL A 629 25.36 -16.23 -14.50
CA VAL A 629 24.87 -15.51 -13.31
C VAL A 629 25.73 -15.84 -12.09
N ALA A 630 26.10 -17.11 -11.88
CA ALA A 630 27.01 -17.49 -10.80
C ALA A 630 28.41 -16.88 -10.92
N GLN A 631 28.84 -16.51 -12.15
CA GLN A 631 30.09 -15.80 -12.43
C GLN A 631 29.97 -14.27 -12.34
N GLY A 632 28.78 -13.74 -11.95
CA GLY A 632 28.52 -12.32 -11.79
C GLY A 632 28.08 -11.60 -13.08
N TYR A 633 27.75 -12.32 -14.14
CA TYR A 633 27.14 -11.71 -15.33
C TYR A 633 25.66 -11.48 -15.12
N ARG A 634 25.14 -10.42 -15.74
CA ARG A 634 23.70 -10.17 -15.86
C ARG A 634 23.25 -10.30 -17.31
N LEU A 635 22.02 -10.70 -17.51
CA LEU A 635 21.42 -10.74 -18.84
C LEU A 635 21.19 -9.31 -19.37
N GLU A 636 21.56 -9.04 -20.61
CA GLU A 636 21.26 -7.79 -21.34
C GLU A 636 20.16 -7.97 -22.38
N LEU A 637 20.14 -9.13 -23.05
CA LEU A 637 19.18 -9.43 -24.11
C LEU A 637 18.90 -10.91 -24.14
N VAL A 638 17.64 -11.27 -24.37
CA VAL A 638 17.21 -12.64 -24.69
C VAL A 638 16.24 -12.65 -25.86
N ASN A 639 16.56 -13.41 -26.89
CA ASN A 639 15.70 -13.64 -28.02
C ASN A 639 15.36 -15.13 -28.11
N GLY A 640 14.06 -15.46 -27.92
CA GLY A 640 13.52 -16.79 -28.20
C GLY A 640 13.02 -16.86 -29.65
N TYR A 641 13.22 -18.00 -30.30
CA TYR A 641 12.72 -18.29 -31.65
C TYR A 641 12.50 -19.77 -31.82
N SER A 642 11.68 -20.18 -32.79
CA SER A 642 11.38 -21.60 -33.03
C SER A 642 11.74 -22.00 -34.45
N VAL A 643 12.46 -23.08 -34.58
CA VAL A 643 12.88 -23.68 -35.87
C VAL A 643 12.40 -25.12 -35.92
N ALA A 644 11.65 -25.51 -36.93
CA ALA A 644 11.09 -26.85 -37.06
C ALA A 644 10.41 -27.35 -35.75
N SER A 645 9.61 -26.48 -35.13
CA SER A 645 8.89 -26.72 -33.87
C SER A 645 9.81 -26.94 -32.65
N GLN A 646 11.07 -26.57 -32.73
CA GLN A 646 12.00 -26.61 -31.60
C GLN A 646 12.36 -25.19 -31.18
N ASP A 647 12.18 -24.89 -29.91
CA ASP A 647 12.53 -23.59 -29.35
C ASP A 647 14.04 -23.46 -29.22
N ARG A 648 14.55 -22.29 -29.58
CA ARG A 648 15.94 -21.89 -29.52
C ARG A 648 16.07 -20.51 -28.91
N PHE A 649 17.25 -20.24 -28.37
CA PHE A 649 17.56 -18.96 -27.73
C PHE A 649 18.89 -18.40 -28.26
N ALA A 650 18.90 -17.09 -28.39
CA ALA A 650 20.10 -16.29 -28.50
C ALA A 650 20.09 -15.26 -27.36
N ALA A 651 21.25 -15.02 -26.73
CA ALA A 651 21.30 -14.13 -25.59
C ALA A 651 22.68 -13.47 -25.41
N ILE A 652 22.68 -12.34 -24.75
CA ILE A 652 23.87 -11.52 -24.43
C ILE A 652 23.86 -11.26 -22.93
N TRP A 653 25.02 -11.46 -22.30
CA TRP A 653 25.26 -11.19 -20.89
C TRP A 653 26.44 -10.25 -20.72
N THR A 654 26.40 -9.41 -19.69
CA THR A 654 27.46 -8.45 -19.34
C THR A 654 27.78 -8.56 -17.85
N LYS A 655 29.06 -8.33 -17.48
CA LYS A 655 29.52 -8.40 -16.10
C LYS A 655 29.48 -7.05 -15.40
#